data_f6d628a7a641faa8058cf9f6604ab730
#
_entry.id   f6d628a7a641faa8058cf9f6604ab730
#
_cell.length_a   1.000
_cell.length_b   1.000
_cell.length_c   1.000
_cell.angle_alpha   90.00
_cell.angle_beta   90.00
_cell.angle_gamma   90.00
#
_symmetry.space_group_name_H-M   'P 1'
#
loop_
_entity.id
_entity.type
_entity.pdbx_description
1 polymer ?
#
loop_
_entity_poly.entity_id
_entity_poly.type
_entity_poly.pdbx_seq_one_letter_code
_entity_poly.pdbx_strand_id
1 'polypeptide(L)'
;MSLVYLSLAIAALWINLTGLGLAARRWVGDYAVARAAGIIGICLIGFFIEHFVPFGPKPPVLPLTTLGSLWLMWRNRATLRANLPGEALFLLGFAYCMTWRYAFPNIDFSEDKMPNYGFIVTYMRGGRLPPPDLWLANFPANCYYSFQHYGAALMGRVLCIGPGLSYHLAFCCLVGLFTMLAGRCVTLLCPWRPGLWIIAASLLVGGNGVVVAAHFLIHNPYPTDEVRFLGGAIVHDNLTALGHAVSGWMAKPGHEALDLPMEPFSFFLTKGDFHPPLAGFVLLALAAALIAAQETGADGRERRANSLILAATLPVAFISNAWIVPFQLLLVGGWFASAFLRGDRSWVAPALLGGVVATALEYPFLIDFTQQAIGDNAAIRLTAAGDHTPILGWLLTFWPVVGILLLALLERERRTLALYLVVVWAVALATSEFLYNHDIYGGPWVRFNSTLKWWQWIYAGVVLTLGSLNLGSRSRVARYGTLLMLLPCLSFAYDLGRQYIGMRKEDMGQLSGAAWIQKDIVIANMIMDLSSRPDGVTIESGLVMANTESPAVTLFSGKQSLLGWPWLEATWRGGFIDVNQRLAQMNQFYSNALPDPLGWLLHNNVRYVLWLPRDNVDHNSRFLPLNDQIKARYFWHHCYGNDRDFSIGYWERIDRLPSK
;
A
#
# COMPACT_ATOMS: atom_id res chain seq x y z
N MET A 1 0.42 -20.71 -13.26
CA MET A 1 1.49 -19.99 -14.02
C MET A 1 2.75 -20.83 -14.01
N SER A 2 3.50 -20.95 -15.13
CA SER A 2 4.73 -21.73 -15.15
C SER A 2 5.86 -21.00 -14.37
N LEU A 3 6.70 -21.77 -13.64
CA LEU A 3 7.86 -21.22 -12.92
C LEU A 3 8.86 -20.55 -13.88
N VAL A 4 8.95 -21.03 -15.12
CA VAL A 4 9.81 -20.43 -16.14
C VAL A 4 9.34 -19.00 -16.48
N TYR A 5 8.05 -18.81 -16.69
CA TYR A 5 7.49 -17.48 -16.96
C TYR A 5 7.70 -16.51 -15.79
N LEU A 6 7.47 -16.96 -14.57
CA LEU A 6 7.73 -16.17 -13.36
C LEU A 6 9.20 -15.76 -13.26
N SER A 7 10.13 -16.73 -13.47
CA SER A 7 11.57 -16.47 -13.41
C SER A 7 12.02 -15.47 -14.47
N LEU A 8 11.48 -15.57 -15.70
CA LEU A 8 11.77 -14.62 -16.78
C LEU A 8 11.24 -13.21 -16.45
N ALA A 9 10.03 -13.09 -15.91
CA ALA A 9 9.47 -11.81 -15.50
C ALA A 9 10.30 -11.15 -14.38
N ILE A 10 10.71 -11.92 -13.37
CA ILE A 10 11.58 -11.44 -12.29
C ILE A 10 12.97 -11.02 -12.83
N ALA A 11 13.56 -11.83 -13.71
CA ALA A 11 14.85 -11.50 -14.31
C ALA A 11 14.78 -10.22 -15.15
N ALA A 12 13.75 -10.08 -16.02
CA ALA A 12 13.52 -8.88 -16.81
C ALA A 12 13.31 -7.65 -15.92
N LEU A 13 12.50 -7.77 -14.85
CA LEU A 13 12.31 -6.71 -13.88
C LEU A 13 13.64 -6.29 -13.25
N TRP A 14 14.39 -7.25 -12.69
CA TRP A 14 15.66 -6.96 -12.01
C TRP A 14 16.69 -6.30 -12.95
N ILE A 15 16.83 -6.80 -14.19
CA ILE A 15 17.73 -6.23 -15.22
C ILE A 15 17.35 -4.77 -15.49
N ASN A 16 16.07 -4.48 -15.75
CA ASN A 16 15.61 -3.13 -16.08
C ASN A 16 15.77 -2.17 -14.90
N LEU A 17 15.45 -2.58 -13.69
CA LEU A 17 15.63 -1.75 -12.49
C LEU A 17 17.10 -1.49 -12.18
N THR A 18 17.98 -2.47 -12.40
CA THR A 18 19.44 -2.33 -12.24
C THR A 18 20.01 -1.37 -13.28
N GLY A 19 19.59 -1.51 -14.55
CA GLY A 19 19.98 -0.59 -15.63
C GLY A 19 19.56 0.83 -15.34
N LEU A 20 18.34 1.05 -14.87
CA LEU A 20 17.83 2.37 -14.49
C LEU A 20 18.64 2.98 -13.33
N GLY A 21 18.97 2.19 -12.30
CA GLY A 21 19.82 2.63 -11.18
C GLY A 21 21.23 3.05 -11.66
N LEU A 22 21.84 2.28 -12.57
CA LEU A 22 23.13 2.62 -13.17
C LEU A 22 23.07 3.88 -14.05
N ALA A 23 21.96 4.08 -14.77
CA ALA A 23 21.73 5.30 -15.54
C ALA A 23 21.59 6.53 -14.64
N ALA A 24 20.81 6.44 -13.57
CA ALA A 24 20.58 7.54 -12.63
C ALA A 24 21.83 7.87 -11.79
N ARG A 25 22.70 6.90 -11.53
CA ARG A 25 23.91 7.08 -10.70
C ARG A 25 24.85 8.19 -11.18
N ARG A 26 24.86 8.47 -12.47
CA ARG A 26 25.69 9.56 -13.03
C ARG A 26 25.34 10.93 -12.45
N TRP A 27 24.14 11.09 -11.92
CA TRP A 27 23.67 12.35 -11.32
C TRP A 27 23.67 12.31 -9.80
N VAL A 28 23.45 11.12 -9.19
CA VAL A 28 23.19 10.97 -7.75
C VAL A 28 24.40 10.45 -6.98
N GLY A 29 25.35 9.78 -7.61
CA GLY A 29 26.53 9.22 -6.94
C GLY A 29 26.26 7.89 -6.20
N ASP A 30 25.41 7.89 -5.19
CA ASP A 30 25.03 6.69 -4.44
C ASP A 30 24.10 5.79 -5.27
N TYR A 31 24.45 4.50 -5.37
CA TYR A 31 23.71 3.58 -6.23
C TYR A 31 22.32 3.20 -5.68
N ALA A 32 22.20 3.01 -4.36
CA ALA A 32 20.92 2.65 -3.76
C ALA A 32 19.91 3.79 -3.91
N VAL A 33 20.35 5.00 -3.61
CA VAL A 33 19.57 6.23 -3.80
C VAL A 33 19.24 6.44 -5.28
N ALA A 34 20.22 6.28 -6.18
CA ALA A 34 20.03 6.43 -7.61
C ALA A 34 18.98 5.47 -8.18
N ARG A 35 18.98 4.21 -7.72
CA ARG A 35 17.99 3.22 -8.14
C ARG A 35 16.58 3.62 -7.71
N ALA A 36 16.39 4.00 -6.45
CA ALA A 36 15.10 4.44 -5.95
C ALA A 36 14.62 5.73 -6.62
N ALA A 37 15.48 6.75 -6.70
CA ALA A 37 15.17 8.01 -7.35
C ALA A 37 14.89 7.84 -8.84
N GLY A 38 15.62 6.93 -9.53
CA GLY A 38 15.38 6.59 -10.93
C GLY A 38 14.02 5.95 -11.15
N ILE A 39 13.61 5.01 -10.30
CA ILE A 39 12.30 4.35 -10.37
C ILE A 39 11.18 5.37 -10.12
N ILE A 40 11.28 6.14 -9.03
CA ILE A 40 10.28 7.17 -8.70
C ILE A 40 10.22 8.21 -9.84
N GLY A 41 11.37 8.66 -10.33
CA GLY A 41 11.45 9.66 -11.38
C GLY A 41 10.83 9.19 -12.70
N ILE A 42 11.11 7.97 -13.16
CA ILE A 42 10.50 7.46 -14.40
C ILE A 42 8.99 7.26 -14.25
N CYS A 43 8.53 6.79 -13.08
CA CYS A 43 7.11 6.70 -12.79
C CYS A 43 6.45 8.09 -12.78
N LEU A 44 7.09 9.09 -12.15
CA LEU A 44 6.55 10.45 -12.05
C LEU A 44 6.48 11.14 -13.42
N ILE A 45 7.53 10.98 -14.24
CA ILE A 45 7.54 11.50 -15.62
C ILE A 45 6.46 10.80 -16.46
N GLY A 46 6.35 9.47 -16.36
CA GLY A 46 5.31 8.71 -17.05
C GLY A 46 3.91 9.13 -16.63
N PHE A 47 3.71 9.29 -15.33
CA PHE A 47 2.44 9.76 -14.74
C PHE A 47 2.06 11.14 -15.29
N PHE A 48 2.99 12.08 -15.30
CA PHE A 48 2.78 13.40 -15.90
C PHE A 48 2.41 13.32 -17.38
N ILE A 49 3.18 12.57 -18.19
CA ILE A 49 2.97 12.50 -19.64
C ILE A 49 1.61 11.86 -19.96
N GLU A 50 1.18 10.82 -19.22
CA GLU A 50 -0.10 10.14 -19.49
C GLU A 50 -1.34 10.99 -19.17
N HIS A 51 -1.22 12.11 -18.46
CA HIS A 51 -2.31 13.10 -18.41
C HIS A 51 -2.57 13.77 -19.77
N PHE A 52 -1.61 13.71 -20.68
CA PHE A 52 -1.72 14.34 -22.00
C PHE A 52 -1.73 13.32 -23.14
N VAL A 53 -0.89 12.29 -23.07
CA VAL A 53 -0.68 11.31 -24.14
C VAL A 53 -0.72 9.89 -23.58
N PRO A 54 -1.71 9.06 -23.96
CA PRO A 54 -1.80 7.69 -23.47
C PRO A 54 -0.67 6.81 -24.02
N PHE A 55 -0.05 5.97 -23.20
CA PHE A 55 0.99 5.02 -23.64
C PHE A 55 0.41 3.69 -24.15
N GLY A 56 -0.88 3.43 -23.94
CA GLY A 56 -1.51 2.16 -24.27
C GLY A 56 -1.24 1.04 -23.26
N PRO A 57 -1.95 -0.08 -23.39
CA PRO A 57 -1.88 -1.17 -22.42
C PRO A 57 -0.59 -2.01 -22.50
N LYS A 58 0.10 -2.02 -23.65
CA LYS A 58 1.31 -2.80 -23.89
C LYS A 58 2.29 -2.01 -24.77
N PRO A 59 3.01 -1.02 -24.21
CA PRO A 59 4.00 -0.29 -24.99
C PRO A 59 5.14 -1.26 -25.37
N PRO A 60 5.56 -1.30 -26.66
CA PRO A 60 6.53 -2.28 -27.16
C PRO A 60 7.98 -1.88 -26.80
N VAL A 61 8.24 -1.52 -25.54
CA VAL A 61 9.52 -0.98 -25.09
C VAL A 61 10.42 -2.01 -24.39
N LEU A 62 9.88 -3.15 -23.95
CA LEU A 62 10.61 -4.14 -23.14
C LEU A 62 11.92 -4.63 -23.78
N PRO A 63 11.98 -5.02 -25.07
CA PRO A 63 13.24 -5.47 -25.66
C PRO A 63 14.31 -4.36 -25.63
N LEU A 64 13.91 -3.13 -25.96
CA LEU A 64 14.82 -1.99 -26.02
C LEU A 64 15.34 -1.61 -24.62
N THR A 65 14.46 -1.52 -23.64
CA THR A 65 14.84 -1.20 -22.26
C THR A 65 15.72 -2.30 -21.65
N THR A 66 15.43 -3.58 -21.94
CA THR A 66 16.22 -4.70 -21.44
C THR A 66 17.60 -4.74 -22.08
N LEU A 67 17.72 -4.58 -23.41
CA LEU A 67 19.02 -4.51 -24.10
C LEU A 67 19.84 -3.30 -23.64
N GLY A 68 19.20 -2.13 -23.51
CA GLY A 68 19.84 -0.94 -22.94
C GLY A 68 20.34 -1.15 -21.52
N SER A 69 19.55 -1.82 -20.68
CA SER A 69 19.93 -2.14 -19.30
C SER A 69 21.10 -3.13 -19.23
N LEU A 70 21.09 -4.17 -20.06
CA LEU A 70 22.21 -5.13 -20.16
C LEU A 70 23.49 -4.44 -20.63
N TRP A 71 23.40 -3.53 -21.61
CA TRP A 71 24.53 -2.74 -22.04
C TRP A 71 25.06 -1.84 -20.92
N LEU A 72 24.19 -1.17 -20.15
CA LEU A 72 24.58 -0.37 -19.00
C LEU A 72 25.25 -1.21 -17.92
N MET A 73 24.73 -2.40 -17.63
CA MET A 73 25.33 -3.34 -16.66
C MET A 73 26.72 -3.79 -17.11
N TRP A 74 26.89 -4.14 -18.38
CA TRP A 74 28.16 -4.51 -18.94
C TRP A 74 29.17 -3.35 -18.88
N ARG A 75 28.77 -2.15 -19.34
CA ARG A 75 29.61 -0.94 -19.33
C ARG A 75 30.02 -0.52 -17.92
N ASN A 76 29.14 -0.68 -16.95
CA ASN A 76 29.35 -0.26 -15.57
C ASN A 76 29.60 -1.46 -14.62
N ARG A 77 30.15 -2.57 -15.14
CA ARG A 77 30.36 -3.82 -14.36
C ARG A 77 31.18 -3.64 -13.09
N ALA A 78 32.15 -2.74 -13.10
CA ALA A 78 32.95 -2.44 -11.90
C ALA A 78 32.07 -1.80 -10.80
N THR A 79 31.23 -0.82 -11.20
CA THR A 79 30.26 -0.19 -10.31
C THR A 79 29.27 -1.21 -9.76
N LEU A 80 28.73 -2.06 -10.62
CA LEU A 80 27.78 -3.10 -10.19
C LEU A 80 28.42 -4.06 -9.19
N ARG A 81 29.67 -4.51 -9.46
CA ARG A 81 30.42 -5.36 -8.52
C ARG A 81 30.64 -4.68 -7.16
N ALA A 82 30.96 -3.39 -7.15
CA ALA A 82 31.13 -2.63 -5.91
C ALA A 82 29.82 -2.48 -5.10
N ASN A 83 28.65 -2.57 -5.77
CA ASN A 83 27.33 -2.44 -5.16
C ASN A 83 26.59 -3.78 -4.99
N LEU A 84 27.25 -4.91 -5.19
CA LEU A 84 26.67 -6.25 -4.96
C LEU A 84 26.05 -6.41 -3.55
N PRO A 85 26.60 -5.86 -2.47
CA PRO A 85 25.93 -5.94 -1.17
C PRO A 85 24.57 -5.26 -1.15
N GLY A 86 24.42 -4.12 -1.82
CA GLY A 86 23.14 -3.42 -1.99
C GLY A 86 22.15 -4.24 -2.83
N GLU A 87 22.62 -4.84 -3.96
CA GLU A 87 21.79 -5.75 -4.76
C GLU A 87 21.37 -6.99 -3.97
N ALA A 88 22.25 -7.54 -3.14
CA ALA A 88 21.92 -8.68 -2.27
C ALA A 88 20.83 -8.30 -1.26
N LEU A 89 20.87 -7.11 -0.67
CA LEU A 89 19.81 -6.62 0.22
C LEU A 89 18.49 -6.40 -0.51
N PHE A 90 18.53 -5.86 -1.73
CA PHE A 90 17.33 -5.76 -2.55
C PHE A 90 16.72 -7.13 -2.81
N LEU A 91 17.52 -8.08 -3.28
CA LEU A 91 17.06 -9.43 -3.59
C LEU A 91 16.60 -10.18 -2.33
N LEU A 92 17.21 -9.95 -1.17
CA LEU A 92 16.77 -10.53 0.10
C LEU A 92 15.37 -10.03 0.48
N GLY A 93 15.14 -8.72 0.46
CA GLY A 93 13.82 -8.15 0.76
C GLY A 93 12.76 -8.60 -0.26
N PHE A 94 13.12 -8.61 -1.54
CA PHE A 94 12.27 -9.09 -2.62
C PHE A 94 11.91 -10.57 -2.44
N ALA A 95 12.89 -11.45 -2.22
CA ALA A 95 12.68 -12.89 -2.05
C ALA A 95 11.90 -13.22 -0.78
N TYR A 96 12.20 -12.53 0.33
CA TYR A 96 11.43 -12.67 1.57
C TYR A 96 9.95 -12.36 1.34
N CYS A 97 9.65 -11.23 0.72
CA CYS A 97 8.29 -10.86 0.40
C CYS A 97 7.65 -11.82 -0.61
N MET A 98 8.40 -12.25 -1.65
CA MET A 98 7.91 -13.20 -2.63
C MET A 98 7.54 -14.55 -2.01
N THR A 99 8.22 -14.99 -0.95
CA THR A 99 7.87 -16.21 -0.22
C THR A 99 6.43 -16.12 0.32
N TRP A 100 6.08 -14.99 0.93
CA TRP A 100 4.72 -14.76 1.43
C TRP A 100 3.70 -14.63 0.30
N ARG A 101 4.03 -13.90 -0.77
CA ARG A 101 3.14 -13.73 -1.93
C ARG A 101 2.92 -15.04 -2.68
N TYR A 102 3.95 -15.88 -2.77
CA TYR A 102 3.85 -17.19 -3.39
C TYR A 102 3.02 -18.17 -2.54
N ALA A 103 3.16 -18.12 -1.21
CA ALA A 103 2.42 -18.96 -0.28
C ALA A 103 0.94 -18.54 -0.15
N PHE A 104 0.65 -17.23 -0.16
CA PHE A 104 -0.68 -16.64 0.02
C PHE A 104 -0.98 -15.62 -1.10
N PRO A 105 -1.23 -16.09 -2.32
CA PRO A 105 -1.33 -15.23 -3.49
C PRO A 105 -2.70 -14.56 -3.67
N ASN A 106 -3.71 -14.92 -2.89
CA ASN A 106 -5.07 -14.47 -3.12
C ASN A 106 -5.23 -12.95 -2.92
N ILE A 107 -5.83 -12.32 -3.92
CA ILE A 107 -6.33 -10.95 -3.86
C ILE A 107 -7.82 -11.07 -3.56
N ASP A 108 -8.14 -11.19 -2.30
CA ASP A 108 -9.47 -11.46 -1.77
C ASP A 108 -10.02 -10.28 -0.98
N PHE A 109 -11.12 -10.47 -0.28
CA PHE A 109 -11.75 -9.44 0.55
C PHE A 109 -11.00 -9.13 1.84
N SER A 110 -9.89 -9.84 2.13
CA SER A 110 -9.10 -9.54 3.32
C SER A 110 -8.31 -8.24 3.14
N GLU A 111 -8.40 -7.33 4.09
CA GLU A 111 -7.82 -5.99 4.03
C GLU A 111 -8.28 -5.23 2.75
N ASP A 112 -7.52 -4.24 2.32
CA ASP A 112 -7.84 -3.43 1.12
C ASP A 112 -7.26 -4.01 -0.19
N LYS A 113 -7.04 -5.32 -0.29
CA LYS A 113 -6.38 -5.92 -1.46
C LYS A 113 -7.14 -5.71 -2.76
N MET A 114 -8.46 -5.88 -2.75
CA MET A 114 -9.27 -5.75 -3.97
C MET A 114 -9.36 -4.31 -4.48
N PRO A 115 -9.59 -3.28 -3.66
CA PRO A 115 -9.50 -1.89 -4.10
C PRO A 115 -8.12 -1.56 -4.69
N ASN A 116 -7.05 -1.96 -4.03
CA ASN A 116 -5.69 -1.73 -4.50
C ASN A 116 -5.41 -2.44 -5.84
N TYR A 117 -5.93 -3.66 -6.02
CA TYR A 117 -5.89 -4.36 -7.29
C TYR A 117 -6.70 -3.64 -8.38
N GLY A 118 -7.87 -3.12 -8.02
CA GLY A 118 -8.72 -2.34 -8.91
C GLY A 118 -8.02 -1.13 -9.51
N PHE A 119 -7.27 -0.37 -8.71
CA PHE A 119 -6.44 0.73 -9.22
C PHE A 119 -5.38 0.25 -10.21
N ILE A 120 -4.71 -0.87 -9.95
CA ILE A 120 -3.73 -1.43 -10.89
C ILE A 120 -4.41 -1.81 -12.21
N VAL A 121 -5.55 -2.51 -12.16
CA VAL A 121 -6.33 -2.88 -13.37
C VAL A 121 -6.73 -1.63 -14.15
N THR A 122 -7.20 -0.60 -13.46
CA THR A 122 -7.57 0.70 -14.05
C THR A 122 -6.41 1.31 -14.83
N TYR A 123 -5.24 1.46 -14.22
CA TYR A 123 -4.06 2.04 -14.86
C TYR A 123 -3.44 1.14 -15.94
N MET A 124 -3.62 -0.17 -15.86
CA MET A 124 -3.12 -1.10 -16.89
C MET A 124 -3.83 -0.97 -18.25
N ARG A 125 -4.98 -0.29 -18.31
CA ARG A 125 -5.64 0.06 -19.56
C ARG A 125 -4.80 1.02 -20.41
N GLY A 126 -3.90 1.80 -19.78
CA GLY A 126 -2.97 2.69 -20.46
C GLY A 126 -3.65 3.83 -21.21
N GLY A 127 -4.84 4.22 -20.78
CA GLY A 127 -5.56 5.37 -21.29
C GLY A 127 -4.99 6.69 -20.75
N ARG A 128 -5.58 7.80 -21.20
CA ARG A 128 -5.26 9.13 -20.68
C ARG A 128 -5.70 9.22 -19.21
N LEU A 129 -4.89 9.91 -18.39
CA LEU A 129 -5.20 10.15 -16.98
C LEU A 129 -6.04 11.42 -16.78
N PRO A 130 -6.90 11.49 -15.75
CA PRO A 130 -7.27 10.38 -14.89
C PRO A 130 -8.10 9.33 -15.64
N PRO A 131 -7.87 8.03 -15.38
CA PRO A 131 -8.62 6.97 -16.07
C PRO A 131 -10.05 6.88 -15.54
N PRO A 132 -10.98 6.22 -16.27
CA PRO A 132 -12.31 5.91 -15.75
C PRO A 132 -12.21 5.06 -14.49
N ASP A 133 -13.02 5.37 -13.47
CA ASP A 133 -13.08 4.60 -12.25
C ASP A 133 -13.68 3.21 -12.51
N LEU A 134 -13.02 2.16 -12.03
CA LEU A 134 -13.53 0.80 -12.16
C LEU A 134 -14.66 0.48 -11.17
N TRP A 135 -14.73 1.23 -10.07
CA TRP A 135 -15.67 0.99 -9.00
C TRP A 135 -16.90 1.89 -9.08
N LEU A 136 -16.83 2.98 -9.84
CA LEU A 136 -17.94 3.92 -10.00
C LEU A 136 -18.00 4.43 -11.45
N ALA A 137 -18.90 3.83 -12.24
CA ALA A 137 -19.06 4.23 -13.64
C ALA A 137 -19.45 5.71 -13.76
N ASN A 138 -18.94 6.34 -14.82
CA ASN A 138 -19.12 7.76 -15.14
C ASN A 138 -18.33 8.75 -14.27
N PHE A 139 -17.43 8.25 -13.42
CA PHE A 139 -16.50 9.09 -12.65
C PHE A 139 -15.05 8.76 -13.00
N PRO A 140 -14.12 9.72 -12.89
CA PRO A 140 -12.69 9.46 -13.00
C PRO A 140 -12.14 8.87 -11.70
N ALA A 141 -11.07 8.05 -11.82
CA ALA A 141 -10.32 7.51 -10.68
C ALA A 141 -9.28 8.54 -10.19
N ASN A 142 -9.73 9.64 -9.61
CA ASN A 142 -8.91 10.76 -9.14
C ASN A 142 -9.17 11.12 -7.66
N CYS A 143 -9.88 10.29 -6.93
CA CYS A 143 -10.27 10.53 -5.54
C CYS A 143 -9.32 9.89 -4.50
N TYR A 144 -8.23 9.26 -4.94
CA TYR A 144 -7.30 8.52 -4.07
C TYR A 144 -5.84 8.73 -4.48
N TYR A 145 -4.91 8.74 -3.50
CA TYR A 145 -3.46 8.86 -3.72
C TYR A 145 -2.91 7.53 -4.24
N SER A 146 -3.00 7.31 -5.54
CA SER A 146 -2.78 6.03 -6.21
C SER A 146 -1.48 5.93 -7.02
N PHE A 147 -0.50 6.81 -6.79
CA PHE A 147 0.74 6.83 -7.56
C PHE A 147 1.54 5.52 -7.50
N GLN A 148 1.57 4.83 -6.34
CA GLN A 148 2.23 3.52 -6.29
C GLN A 148 1.51 2.48 -7.16
N HIS A 149 0.18 2.54 -7.27
CA HIS A 149 -0.61 1.65 -8.12
C HIS A 149 -0.35 1.92 -9.60
N TYR A 150 -0.20 3.21 -9.95
CA TYR A 150 0.26 3.60 -11.29
C TYR A 150 1.65 3.03 -11.59
N GLY A 151 2.61 3.14 -10.66
CA GLY A 151 3.94 2.55 -10.81
C GLY A 151 3.91 1.03 -11.02
N ALA A 152 3.06 0.32 -10.25
CA ALA A 152 2.83 -1.10 -10.44
C ALA A 152 2.24 -1.42 -11.82
N ALA A 153 1.23 -0.67 -12.25
CA ALA A 153 0.60 -0.83 -13.57
C ALA A 153 1.58 -0.54 -14.71
N LEU A 154 2.36 0.54 -14.62
CA LEU A 154 3.38 0.88 -15.61
C LEU A 154 4.42 -0.24 -15.73
N MET A 155 4.89 -0.79 -14.60
CA MET A 155 5.78 -1.95 -14.57
C MET A 155 5.14 -3.15 -15.28
N GLY A 156 3.87 -3.47 -14.97
CA GLY A 156 3.14 -4.59 -15.58
C GLY A 156 2.97 -4.42 -17.09
N ARG A 157 2.67 -3.21 -17.55
CA ARG A 157 2.53 -2.85 -18.96
C ARG A 157 3.86 -2.99 -19.71
N VAL A 158 4.95 -2.48 -19.14
CA VAL A 158 6.30 -2.59 -19.72
C VAL A 158 6.75 -4.05 -19.78
N LEU A 159 6.50 -4.85 -18.75
CA LEU A 159 6.86 -6.27 -18.72
C LEU A 159 5.87 -7.18 -19.48
N CYS A 160 4.76 -6.63 -19.99
CA CYS A 160 3.68 -7.38 -20.64
C CYS A 160 3.10 -8.51 -19.78
N ILE A 161 2.97 -8.29 -18.46
CA ILE A 161 2.42 -9.23 -17.49
C ILE A 161 1.00 -8.83 -17.07
N GLY A 162 0.22 -9.79 -16.56
CA GLY A 162 -1.14 -9.53 -16.07
C GLY A 162 -1.17 -8.76 -14.74
N PRO A 163 -2.33 -8.16 -14.40
CA PRO A 163 -2.44 -7.26 -13.24
C PRO A 163 -2.16 -7.95 -11.90
N GLY A 164 -2.56 -9.22 -11.70
CA GLY A 164 -2.28 -9.96 -10.47
C GLY A 164 -0.77 -10.19 -10.26
N LEU A 165 -0.06 -10.63 -11.30
CA LEU A 165 1.40 -10.77 -11.23
C LEU A 165 2.06 -9.42 -11.03
N SER A 166 1.56 -8.36 -11.67
CA SER A 166 2.05 -7.00 -11.48
C SER A 166 1.89 -6.53 -10.03
N TYR A 167 0.73 -6.77 -9.41
CA TYR A 167 0.48 -6.49 -8.00
C TYR A 167 1.55 -7.13 -7.11
N HIS A 168 1.78 -8.44 -7.26
CA HIS A 168 2.73 -9.17 -6.42
C HIS A 168 4.19 -8.76 -6.66
N LEU A 169 4.61 -8.60 -7.92
CA LEU A 169 5.98 -8.19 -8.23
C LEU A 169 6.26 -6.75 -7.80
N ALA A 170 5.31 -5.83 -7.95
CA ALA A 170 5.46 -4.46 -7.47
C ALA A 170 5.58 -4.41 -5.94
N PHE A 171 4.75 -5.19 -5.23
CA PHE A 171 4.85 -5.32 -3.78
C PHE A 171 6.26 -5.76 -3.37
N CYS A 172 6.75 -6.86 -3.94
CA CYS A 172 8.09 -7.37 -3.64
C CYS A 172 9.20 -6.38 -4.03
N CYS A 173 9.01 -5.64 -5.12
CA CYS A 173 9.95 -4.60 -5.57
C CYS A 173 10.07 -3.46 -4.55
N LEU A 174 8.95 -2.97 -4.02
CA LEU A 174 8.95 -1.91 -3.00
C LEU A 174 9.62 -2.38 -1.70
N VAL A 175 9.36 -3.63 -1.27
CA VAL A 175 10.04 -4.21 -0.11
C VAL A 175 11.54 -4.38 -0.36
N GLY A 176 11.94 -4.82 -1.55
CA GLY A 176 13.35 -4.88 -1.96
C GLY A 176 14.03 -3.51 -1.92
N LEU A 177 13.37 -2.46 -2.45
CA LEU A 177 13.87 -1.09 -2.41
C LEU A 177 13.99 -0.58 -0.97
N PHE A 178 12.97 -0.80 -0.15
CA PHE A 178 13.00 -0.44 1.27
C PHE A 178 14.19 -1.10 1.97
N THR A 179 14.40 -2.40 1.78
CA THR A 179 15.49 -3.15 2.40
C THR A 179 16.87 -2.66 1.96
N MET A 180 17.02 -2.36 0.66
CA MET A 180 18.26 -1.80 0.10
C MET A 180 18.57 -0.41 0.67
N LEU A 181 17.59 0.49 0.71
CA LEU A 181 17.72 1.85 1.23
C LEU A 181 17.96 1.86 2.75
N ALA A 182 17.20 1.05 3.49
CA ALA A 182 17.40 0.85 4.92
C ALA A 182 18.82 0.33 5.22
N GLY A 183 19.27 -0.67 4.48
CA GLY A 183 20.63 -1.18 4.57
C GLY A 183 21.68 -0.11 4.27
N ARG A 184 21.42 0.78 3.30
CA ARG A 184 22.31 1.91 3.02
C ARG A 184 22.35 2.91 4.19
N CYS A 185 21.21 3.28 4.74
CA CYS A 185 21.14 4.12 5.94
C CYS A 185 21.94 3.51 7.09
N VAL A 186 21.72 2.23 7.38
CA VAL A 186 22.42 1.51 8.44
C VAL A 186 23.94 1.50 8.21
N THR A 187 24.39 1.19 7.00
CA THR A 187 25.86 1.13 6.71
C THR A 187 26.56 2.47 6.84
N LEU A 188 25.84 3.58 6.65
CA LEU A 188 26.34 4.94 6.86
C LEU A 188 26.42 5.33 8.35
N LEU A 189 25.43 4.90 9.14
CA LEU A 189 25.30 5.28 10.54
C LEU A 189 25.95 4.29 11.51
N CYS A 190 26.01 3.00 11.15
CA CYS A 190 26.47 1.92 11.99
C CYS A 190 27.66 1.16 11.36
N PRO A 191 28.91 1.41 11.76
CA PRO A 191 30.07 0.65 11.28
C PRO A 191 30.11 -0.78 11.82
N TRP A 192 29.30 -1.13 12.83
CA TRP A 192 29.21 -2.45 13.41
C TRP A 192 28.34 -3.36 12.52
N ARG A 193 28.98 -4.28 11.80
CA ARG A 193 28.33 -5.16 10.79
C ARG A 193 27.07 -5.91 11.28
N PRO A 194 27.01 -6.49 12.51
CA PRO A 194 25.79 -7.12 13.00
C PRO A 194 24.60 -6.16 13.11
N GLY A 195 24.84 -4.86 13.31
CA GLY A 195 23.79 -3.84 13.38
C GLY A 195 22.91 -3.81 12.12
N LEU A 196 23.47 -4.07 10.94
CA LEU A 196 22.71 -4.19 9.70
C LEU A 196 21.64 -5.27 9.79
N TRP A 197 22.02 -6.46 10.24
CA TRP A 197 21.09 -7.59 10.32
C TRP A 197 20.07 -7.44 11.44
N ILE A 198 20.44 -6.80 12.55
CA ILE A 198 19.53 -6.53 13.66
C ILE A 198 18.45 -5.53 13.22
N ILE A 199 18.82 -4.43 12.59
CA ILE A 199 17.85 -3.45 12.07
C ILE A 199 16.98 -4.07 10.98
N ALA A 200 17.58 -4.80 10.02
CA ALA A 200 16.83 -5.48 8.97
C ALA A 200 15.84 -6.49 9.54
N ALA A 201 16.25 -7.32 10.50
CA ALA A 201 15.35 -8.25 11.18
C ALA A 201 14.25 -7.53 11.95
N SER A 202 14.59 -6.46 12.71
CA SER A 202 13.59 -5.69 13.46
C SER A 202 12.53 -5.07 12.55
N LEU A 203 12.89 -4.65 11.34
CA LEU A 203 11.95 -4.07 10.38
C LEU A 203 11.17 -5.14 9.60
N LEU A 204 11.81 -6.22 9.16
CA LEU A 204 11.18 -7.20 8.26
C LEU A 204 10.41 -8.29 8.98
N VAL A 205 10.81 -8.65 10.21
CA VAL A 205 10.20 -9.76 10.96
C VAL A 205 9.89 -9.43 12.43
N GLY A 206 10.35 -8.27 12.94
CA GLY A 206 10.06 -7.83 14.30
C GLY A 206 8.68 -7.22 14.44
N GLY A 207 8.20 -7.18 15.67
CA GLY A 207 6.96 -6.49 16.06
C GLY A 207 7.22 -5.20 16.83
N ASN A 208 6.16 -4.67 17.42
CA ASN A 208 6.21 -3.52 18.34
C ASN A 208 6.31 -3.97 19.81
N GLY A 209 6.20 -3.06 20.75
CA GLY A 209 6.28 -3.39 22.18
C GLY A 209 5.16 -4.29 22.69
N VAL A 210 3.94 -4.16 22.12
CA VAL A 210 2.78 -4.98 22.51
C VAL A 210 3.00 -6.46 22.20
N VAL A 211 3.65 -6.80 21.08
CA VAL A 211 3.88 -8.20 20.71
C VAL A 211 4.75 -8.93 21.73
N VAL A 212 5.65 -8.21 22.40
CA VAL A 212 6.47 -8.79 23.47
C VAL A 212 5.59 -9.19 24.66
N ALA A 213 4.67 -8.30 25.07
CA ALA A 213 3.72 -8.59 26.12
C ALA A 213 2.80 -9.76 25.72
N ALA A 214 2.28 -9.74 24.50
CA ALA A 214 1.44 -10.82 23.96
C ALA A 214 2.17 -12.17 23.98
N HIS A 215 3.41 -12.21 23.47
CA HIS A 215 4.19 -13.43 23.39
C HIS A 215 4.46 -14.08 24.76
N PHE A 216 4.82 -13.26 25.78
CA PHE A 216 5.23 -13.79 27.08
C PHE A 216 4.09 -13.92 28.09
N LEU A 217 3.01 -13.15 27.95
CA LEU A 217 1.91 -13.14 28.92
C LEU A 217 0.70 -13.96 28.46
N ILE A 218 0.55 -14.22 27.17
CA ILE A 218 -0.56 -15.00 26.63
C ILE A 218 -0.08 -16.43 26.38
N HIS A 219 -0.64 -17.37 27.13
CA HIS A 219 -0.36 -18.79 26.97
C HIS A 219 -1.12 -19.35 25.76
N ASN A 220 -0.59 -19.07 24.55
CA ASN A 220 -0.83 -19.83 23.32
C ASN A 220 -2.20 -19.85 22.63
N PRO A 221 -2.21 -20.11 21.29
CA PRO A 221 -1.70 -19.16 20.32
C PRO A 221 -2.68 -18.02 20.19
N TYR A 222 -2.25 -16.80 20.37
CA TYR A 222 -3.06 -15.64 20.03
C TYR A 222 -3.07 -15.45 18.50
N PRO A 223 -4.18 -15.03 17.90
CA PRO A 223 -4.20 -14.59 16.53
C PRO A 223 -3.29 -13.35 16.35
N THR A 224 -2.30 -13.43 15.46
CA THR A 224 -1.34 -12.32 15.28
C THR A 224 -2.01 -11.06 14.76
N ASP A 225 -3.17 -11.18 14.12
CA ASP A 225 -3.97 -10.09 13.59
C ASP A 225 -4.49 -9.16 14.69
N GLU A 226 -4.75 -9.71 15.90
CA GLU A 226 -5.30 -8.96 17.02
C GLU A 226 -4.27 -8.13 17.76
N VAL A 227 -2.97 -8.43 17.60
CA VAL A 227 -1.88 -7.70 18.29
C VAL A 227 -1.72 -6.27 17.79
N ARG A 228 -2.35 -5.94 16.67
CA ARG A 228 -2.37 -4.58 16.12
C ARG A 228 -3.23 -3.61 16.94
N PHE A 229 -4.17 -4.10 17.73
CA PHE A 229 -5.14 -3.25 18.42
C PHE A 229 -4.74 -2.95 19.88
N LEU A 230 -4.90 -1.67 20.25
CA LEU A 230 -4.86 -1.19 21.64
C LEU A 230 -6.27 -0.75 22.01
N GLY A 231 -6.78 -1.14 23.12
CA GLY A 231 -8.02 -0.54 23.63
C GLY A 231 -9.22 -1.43 23.49
N GLY A 232 -9.89 -1.96 22.90
CA GLY A 232 -11.08 -2.81 23.00
C GLY A 232 -11.03 -4.05 22.16
N ALA A 233 -10.29 -4.03 21.11
CA ALA A 233 -10.28 -5.10 20.13
C ALA A 233 -9.24 -6.21 20.41
N ILE A 234 -8.46 -6.10 21.48
CA ILE A 234 -7.69 -7.26 21.99
C ILE A 234 -8.65 -8.30 22.61
N VAL A 235 -9.93 -8.22 22.30
CA VAL A 235 -10.99 -8.99 22.92
C VAL A 235 -11.59 -9.95 21.91
N HIS A 236 -10.86 -10.98 21.53
CA HIS A 236 -11.48 -12.21 21.06
C HIS A 236 -11.03 -13.38 21.94
N ASP A 237 -11.91 -14.34 22.10
CA ASP A 237 -12.09 -15.37 23.13
C ASP A 237 -10.86 -16.08 23.76
N ASN A 238 -9.66 -15.90 23.25
CA ASN A 238 -8.43 -16.50 23.79
C ASN A 238 -7.42 -15.49 24.38
N LEU A 239 -7.64 -14.20 24.15
CA LEU A 239 -6.90 -13.09 24.77
C LEU A 239 -7.60 -12.53 26.02
N THR A 240 -8.71 -13.17 26.42
CA THR A 240 -9.66 -12.68 27.40
C THR A 240 -9.05 -12.34 28.77
N ALA A 241 -8.06 -13.07 29.25
CA ALA A 241 -7.48 -12.77 30.56
C ALA A 241 -6.58 -11.52 30.53
N LEU A 242 -5.73 -11.35 29.51
CA LEU A 242 -4.89 -10.15 29.37
C LEU A 242 -5.68 -9.01 28.70
N GLY A 243 -6.52 -9.33 27.71
CA GLY A 243 -7.36 -8.35 27.06
C GLY A 243 -8.36 -7.72 28.03
N HIS A 244 -9.03 -8.48 28.88
CA HIS A 244 -9.88 -7.94 29.94
C HIS A 244 -9.08 -7.22 31.03
N ALA A 245 -7.91 -7.70 31.40
CA ALA A 245 -7.05 -6.97 32.32
C ALA A 245 -6.54 -5.66 31.71
N VAL A 246 -6.05 -5.70 30.47
CA VAL A 246 -5.53 -4.51 29.78
C VAL A 246 -6.66 -3.58 29.33
N SER A 247 -7.77 -4.06 28.80
CA SER A 247 -8.93 -3.24 28.46
C SER A 247 -9.67 -2.74 29.69
N GLY A 248 -9.79 -3.53 30.74
CA GLY A 248 -10.34 -3.10 32.03
C GLY A 248 -9.49 -2.01 32.70
N TRP A 249 -8.18 -2.02 32.51
CA TRP A 249 -7.29 -0.95 32.95
C TRP A 249 -7.26 0.25 32.00
N MET A 250 -7.65 0.08 30.75
CA MET A 250 -7.60 1.08 29.71
C MET A 250 -8.93 1.78 29.48
N ALA A 251 -10.05 1.12 29.74
CA ALA A 251 -11.37 1.74 29.63
C ALA A 251 -11.62 2.68 30.81
N LYS A 252 -11.90 3.95 30.53
CA LYS A 252 -12.44 4.86 31.56
C LYS A 252 -13.89 4.44 31.85
N PRO A 253 -14.34 4.43 33.13
CA PRO A 253 -15.73 4.17 33.44
C PRO A 253 -16.66 5.10 32.65
N GLY A 254 -17.59 4.53 31.89
CA GLY A 254 -18.57 5.27 31.10
C GLY A 254 -18.14 5.69 29.69
N HIS A 255 -16.94 5.29 29.22
CA HIS A 255 -16.49 5.48 27.84
C HIS A 255 -16.27 4.14 27.15
N GLU A 256 -16.64 4.06 25.86
CA GLU A 256 -16.25 2.94 25.02
C GLU A 256 -14.72 2.91 24.85
N ALA A 257 -14.14 1.71 24.84
CA ALA A 257 -12.72 1.55 24.60
C ALA A 257 -12.40 1.94 23.16
N LEU A 258 -11.34 2.75 22.96
CA LEU A 258 -10.90 3.15 21.63
C LEU A 258 -10.14 2.02 20.92
N ASP A 259 -10.43 1.82 19.66
CA ASP A 259 -9.66 0.97 18.77
C ASP A 259 -8.51 1.78 18.17
N LEU A 260 -7.30 1.55 18.67
CA LEU A 260 -6.08 2.27 18.27
C LEU A 260 -5.08 1.28 17.65
N PRO A 261 -5.22 0.96 16.37
CA PRO A 261 -4.37 -0.03 15.73
C PRO A 261 -2.97 0.51 15.44
N MET A 262 -1.98 -0.38 15.57
CA MET A 262 -0.63 -0.20 15.06
C MET A 262 -0.16 -1.51 14.46
N GLU A 263 -0.09 -1.58 13.14
CA GLU A 263 0.44 -2.75 12.46
C GLU A 263 1.97 -2.71 12.44
N PRO A 264 2.67 -3.72 12.96
CA PRO A 264 4.08 -3.87 12.68
C PRO A 264 4.32 -3.98 11.16
N PHE A 265 5.38 -3.36 10.64
CA PHE A 265 5.70 -3.43 9.21
C PHE A 265 5.83 -4.88 8.72
N SER A 266 6.38 -5.77 9.54
CA SER A 266 6.50 -7.21 9.29
C SER A 266 5.14 -7.90 9.08
N PHE A 267 4.13 -7.54 9.84
CA PHE A 267 2.77 -8.06 9.67
C PHE A 267 2.16 -7.61 8.34
N PHE A 268 2.32 -6.34 8.01
CA PHE A 268 1.89 -5.78 6.74
C PHE A 268 2.48 -6.53 5.53
N LEU A 269 3.76 -6.95 5.62
CA LEU A 269 4.41 -7.75 4.59
C LEU A 269 3.78 -9.15 4.42
N THR A 270 3.36 -9.77 5.50
CA THR A 270 2.74 -11.12 5.44
C THR A 270 1.34 -11.08 4.84
N LYS A 271 0.53 -10.09 5.20
CA LYS A 271 -0.82 -9.89 4.64
C LYS A 271 -0.79 -9.61 3.14
N GLY A 272 0.18 -8.83 2.68
CA GLY A 272 0.37 -8.51 1.26
C GLY A 272 -0.70 -7.61 0.70
N ASP A 273 -1.21 -6.72 1.50
CA ASP A 273 -2.03 -5.63 1.06
C ASP A 273 -1.17 -4.56 0.38
N PHE A 274 -1.42 -4.31 -0.90
CA PHE A 274 -0.69 -3.30 -1.70
C PHE A 274 -1.19 -1.89 -1.36
N HIS A 275 -1.25 -1.58 -0.07
CA HIS A 275 -1.78 -0.33 0.46
C HIS A 275 -0.73 0.79 0.38
N PRO A 276 -1.13 2.08 0.23
CA PRO A 276 -0.23 3.24 0.16
C PRO A 276 0.85 3.35 1.23
N PRO A 277 0.69 2.91 2.48
CA PRO A 277 1.79 2.90 3.44
C PRO A 277 3.08 2.24 2.95
N LEU A 278 3.01 1.28 2.04
CA LEU A 278 4.20 0.61 1.50
C LEU A 278 5.14 1.59 0.77
N ALA A 279 4.60 2.46 -0.09
CA ALA A 279 5.38 3.55 -0.71
C ALA A 279 5.89 4.54 0.36
N GLY A 280 5.09 4.80 1.39
CA GLY A 280 5.47 5.64 2.51
C GLY A 280 6.72 5.15 3.24
N PHE A 281 6.87 3.85 3.43
CA PHE A 281 8.08 3.25 4.02
C PHE A 281 9.30 3.37 3.09
N VAL A 282 9.12 3.23 1.77
CA VAL A 282 10.20 3.44 0.81
C VAL A 282 10.69 4.89 0.84
N LEU A 283 9.77 5.86 0.92
CA LEU A 283 10.11 7.29 1.03
C LEU A 283 10.80 7.61 2.35
N LEU A 284 10.37 7.00 3.46
CA LEU A 284 11.06 7.09 4.74
C LEU A 284 12.50 6.59 4.65
N ALA A 285 12.71 5.40 4.10
CA ALA A 285 14.03 4.81 3.97
C ALA A 285 14.94 5.62 3.02
N LEU A 286 14.35 6.18 1.94
CA LEU A 286 15.04 7.08 1.03
C LEU A 286 15.49 8.37 1.73
N ALA A 287 14.58 9.02 2.47
CA ALA A 287 14.90 10.23 3.24
C ALA A 287 15.97 9.95 4.29
N ALA A 288 15.85 8.85 5.05
CA ALA A 288 16.83 8.45 6.05
C ALA A 288 18.21 8.17 5.44
N ALA A 289 18.28 7.47 4.30
CA ALA A 289 19.55 7.22 3.60
C ALA A 289 20.18 8.51 3.06
N LEU A 290 19.37 9.43 2.53
CA LEU A 290 19.83 10.74 2.05
C LEU A 290 20.36 11.62 3.20
N ILE A 291 19.64 11.68 4.30
CA ILE A 291 20.07 12.43 5.49
C ILE A 291 21.36 11.82 6.05
N ALA A 292 21.44 10.50 6.17
CA ALA A 292 22.64 9.81 6.61
C ALA A 292 23.84 10.10 5.69
N ALA A 293 23.66 10.10 4.36
CA ALA A 293 24.70 10.42 3.39
C ALA A 293 25.19 11.89 3.53
N GLN A 294 24.25 12.81 3.73
CA GLN A 294 24.59 14.24 3.96
C GLN A 294 25.45 14.45 5.21
N GLU A 295 25.17 13.71 6.27
CA GLU A 295 25.87 13.85 7.57
C GLU A 295 27.18 13.03 7.62
N THR A 296 27.42 12.11 6.69
CA THR A 296 28.61 11.25 6.68
C THR A 296 29.64 11.60 5.61
N GLY A 297 29.49 12.71 4.92
CA GLY A 297 30.55 13.26 4.08
C GLY A 297 30.31 13.20 2.58
N ALA A 298 29.05 13.37 2.13
CA ALA A 298 28.76 13.58 0.72
C ALA A 298 29.55 14.80 0.17
N ASP A 299 30.13 14.68 -1.03
CA ASP A 299 30.80 15.78 -1.69
C ASP A 299 29.83 16.89 -2.14
N GLY A 300 30.34 18.02 -2.63
CA GLY A 300 29.50 19.16 -2.96
C GLY A 300 28.50 18.89 -4.09
N ARG A 301 28.77 17.95 -5.03
CA ARG A 301 27.86 17.55 -6.10
C ARG A 301 26.80 16.59 -5.56
N GLU A 302 27.22 15.57 -4.83
CA GLU A 302 26.32 14.59 -4.20
C GLU A 302 25.40 15.30 -3.22
N ARG A 303 25.91 16.23 -2.42
CA ARG A 303 25.14 17.02 -1.47
C ARG A 303 24.00 17.78 -2.15
N ARG A 304 24.25 18.41 -3.29
CA ARG A 304 23.21 19.10 -4.09
C ARG A 304 22.18 18.13 -4.64
N ALA A 305 22.61 17.01 -5.22
CA ALA A 305 21.71 16.01 -5.76
C ALA A 305 20.84 15.39 -4.64
N ASN A 306 21.44 15.06 -3.51
CA ASN A 306 20.72 14.52 -2.34
C ASN A 306 19.69 15.51 -1.80
N SER A 307 20.01 16.82 -1.72
CA SER A 307 19.07 17.85 -1.27
C SER A 307 17.88 18.01 -2.24
N LEU A 308 18.14 17.94 -3.55
CA LEU A 308 17.10 17.97 -4.56
C LEU A 308 16.13 16.79 -4.41
N ILE A 309 16.66 15.56 -4.31
CA ILE A 309 15.84 14.36 -4.17
C ILE A 309 15.10 14.35 -2.83
N LEU A 310 15.77 14.75 -1.74
CA LEU A 310 15.18 14.80 -0.41
C LEU A 310 13.95 15.71 -0.38
N ALA A 311 14.05 16.92 -0.98
CA ALA A 311 12.92 17.83 -1.08
C ALA A 311 11.81 17.30 -2.00
N ALA A 312 12.17 16.63 -3.11
CA ALA A 312 11.20 16.00 -4.01
C ALA A 312 10.39 14.87 -3.36
N THR A 313 10.89 14.25 -2.26
CA THR A 313 10.13 13.24 -1.53
C THR A 313 8.85 13.78 -0.89
N LEU A 314 8.73 15.09 -0.64
CA LEU A 314 7.55 15.70 -0.01
C LEU A 314 6.33 15.70 -0.94
N PRO A 315 6.39 16.26 -2.17
CA PRO A 315 5.28 16.14 -3.10
C PRO A 315 4.97 14.67 -3.41
N VAL A 316 5.98 13.85 -3.71
CA VAL A 316 5.78 12.42 -3.99
C VAL A 316 5.09 11.69 -2.84
N ALA A 317 5.33 12.08 -1.60
CA ALA A 317 4.61 11.52 -0.44
C ALA A 317 3.12 11.85 -0.52
N PHE A 318 2.74 13.02 -0.98
CA PHE A 318 1.33 13.42 -1.09
C PHE A 318 0.55 12.52 -2.05
N ILE A 319 1.08 12.28 -3.25
CA ILE A 319 0.41 11.45 -4.27
C ILE A 319 0.55 9.94 -4.01
N SER A 320 1.47 9.52 -3.12
CA SER A 320 1.70 8.12 -2.78
C SER A 320 1.01 7.70 -1.49
N ASN A 321 1.05 8.54 -0.46
CA ASN A 321 0.45 8.34 0.86
C ASN A 321 0.33 9.67 1.59
N ALA A 322 -0.77 10.37 1.39
CA ALA A 322 -0.99 11.69 1.98
C ALA A 322 -0.93 11.71 3.52
N TRP A 323 -1.22 10.59 4.17
CA TRP A 323 -1.20 10.47 5.64
C TRP A 323 0.17 10.73 6.26
N ILE A 324 1.26 10.39 5.57
CA ILE A 324 2.62 10.56 6.11
C ILE A 324 3.20 11.94 5.86
N VAL A 325 2.57 12.78 5.05
CA VAL A 325 3.11 14.10 4.65
C VAL A 325 3.52 14.96 5.84
N PRO A 326 2.73 15.09 6.92
CA PRO A 326 3.14 15.88 8.08
C PRO A 326 4.45 15.39 8.71
N PHE A 327 4.65 14.08 8.80
CA PHE A 327 5.84 13.49 9.42
C PHE A 327 7.03 13.46 8.45
N GLN A 328 6.78 13.25 7.16
CA GLN A 328 7.82 13.40 6.13
C GLN A 328 8.32 14.85 6.09
N LEU A 329 7.41 15.83 6.21
CA LEU A 329 7.76 17.23 6.30
C LEU A 329 8.56 17.53 7.58
N LEU A 330 8.17 16.96 8.71
CA LEU A 330 8.89 17.11 9.98
C LEU A 330 10.30 16.53 9.87
N LEU A 331 10.47 15.35 9.27
CA LEU A 331 11.78 14.72 9.08
C LEU A 331 12.65 15.53 8.10
N VAL A 332 12.14 15.82 6.93
CA VAL A 332 12.90 16.50 5.86
C VAL A 332 13.11 17.99 6.19
N GLY A 333 12.03 18.68 6.56
CA GLY A 333 12.07 20.09 6.93
C GLY A 333 12.91 20.35 8.18
N GLY A 334 12.80 19.47 9.17
CA GLY A 334 13.64 19.53 10.37
C GLY A 334 15.12 19.36 10.06
N TRP A 335 15.49 18.48 9.10
CA TRP A 335 16.89 18.36 8.66
C TRP A 335 17.37 19.63 7.97
N PHE A 336 16.58 20.21 7.06
CA PHE A 336 16.91 21.47 6.39
C PHE A 336 17.03 22.62 7.40
N ALA A 337 16.14 22.69 8.39
CA ALA A 337 16.24 23.68 9.47
C ALA A 337 17.51 23.49 10.30
N SER A 338 17.86 22.26 10.66
CA SER A 338 19.09 21.94 11.38
C SER A 338 20.34 22.33 10.57
N ALA A 339 20.36 22.06 9.26
CA ALA A 339 21.45 22.46 8.36
C ALA A 339 21.57 23.99 8.27
N PHE A 340 20.44 24.68 8.16
CA PHE A 340 20.38 26.14 8.12
C PHE A 340 20.94 26.78 9.41
N LEU A 341 20.54 26.24 10.57
CA LEU A 341 21.04 26.71 11.87
C LEU A 341 22.56 26.50 12.04
N ARG A 342 23.14 25.54 11.35
CA ARG A 342 24.58 25.29 11.28
C ARG A 342 25.30 26.20 10.27
N GLY A 343 24.57 27.09 9.59
CA GLY A 343 25.12 27.99 8.58
C GLY A 343 25.27 27.38 7.18
N ASP A 344 24.87 26.11 6.96
CA ASP A 344 24.89 25.49 5.65
C ASP A 344 23.63 25.91 4.85
N ARG A 345 23.85 26.65 3.77
CA ARG A 345 22.83 27.11 2.84
C ARG A 345 22.95 26.48 1.46
N SER A 346 23.91 25.58 1.26
CA SER A 346 24.20 24.97 -0.05
C SER A 346 23.05 24.11 -0.59
N TRP A 347 22.16 23.67 0.28
CA TRP A 347 21.00 22.87 -0.02
C TRP A 347 19.80 23.69 -0.55
N VAL A 348 19.72 25.00 -0.31
CA VAL A 348 18.49 25.80 -0.52
C VAL A 348 18.04 25.75 -2.00
N ALA A 349 18.90 26.13 -2.92
CA ALA A 349 18.54 26.16 -4.34
C ALA A 349 18.24 24.74 -4.91
N PRO A 350 19.03 23.68 -4.64
CA PRO A 350 18.67 22.32 -5.03
C PRO A 350 17.36 21.82 -4.43
N ALA A 351 17.09 22.11 -3.16
CA ALA A 351 15.85 21.69 -2.51
C ALA A 351 14.63 22.40 -3.11
N LEU A 352 14.70 23.70 -3.31
CA LEU A 352 13.64 24.45 -3.99
C LEU A 352 13.39 23.88 -5.41
N LEU A 353 14.45 23.63 -6.18
CA LEU A 353 14.32 23.05 -7.50
C LEU A 353 13.65 21.67 -7.44
N GLY A 354 14.09 20.79 -6.52
CA GLY A 354 13.52 19.45 -6.36
C GLY A 354 12.03 19.46 -5.98
N GLY A 355 11.67 20.32 -5.03
CA GLY A 355 10.27 20.50 -4.62
C GLY A 355 9.40 21.05 -5.78
N VAL A 356 9.86 22.11 -6.44
CA VAL A 356 9.12 22.73 -7.56
C VAL A 356 8.96 21.76 -8.73
N VAL A 357 10.02 21.07 -9.13
CA VAL A 357 9.96 20.12 -10.27
C VAL A 357 9.01 18.95 -9.95
N ALA A 358 9.11 18.37 -8.76
CA ALA A 358 8.22 17.28 -8.37
C ALA A 358 6.75 17.76 -8.35
N THR A 359 6.47 18.89 -7.71
CA THR A 359 5.11 19.47 -7.68
C THR A 359 4.59 19.79 -9.09
N ALA A 360 5.43 20.31 -9.98
CA ALA A 360 5.02 20.60 -11.35
C ALA A 360 4.67 19.32 -12.13
N LEU A 361 5.41 18.22 -11.90
CA LEU A 361 5.10 16.93 -12.52
C LEU A 361 3.83 16.28 -11.95
N GLU A 362 3.47 16.60 -10.72
CA GLU A 362 2.26 16.11 -10.06
C GLU A 362 1.04 17.01 -10.31
N TYR A 363 1.26 18.23 -10.78
CA TYR A 363 0.25 19.26 -10.88
C TYR A 363 -1.04 18.84 -11.61
N PRO A 364 -1.01 18.09 -12.75
CA PRO A 364 -2.22 17.65 -13.41
C PRO A 364 -3.10 16.75 -12.53
N PHE A 365 -2.47 15.89 -11.71
CA PHE A 365 -3.18 15.06 -10.75
C PHE A 365 -3.72 15.89 -9.56
N LEU A 366 -2.91 16.82 -9.04
CA LEU A 366 -3.28 17.62 -7.86
C LEU A 366 -4.51 18.47 -8.10
N ILE A 367 -4.66 19.05 -9.28
CA ILE A 367 -5.85 19.87 -9.62
C ILE A 367 -7.12 19.03 -9.51
N ASP A 368 -7.14 17.86 -10.13
CA ASP A 368 -8.33 17.01 -10.14
C ASP A 368 -8.61 16.40 -8.74
N PHE A 369 -7.55 16.00 -8.04
CA PHE A 369 -7.65 15.40 -6.70
C PHE A 369 -8.20 16.38 -5.66
N THR A 370 -7.69 17.62 -5.62
CA THR A 370 -8.09 18.61 -4.61
C THR A 370 -9.53 19.09 -4.75
N GLN A 371 -10.09 19.01 -5.94
CA GLN A 371 -11.48 19.41 -6.18
C GLN A 371 -12.51 18.42 -5.61
N GLN A 372 -12.13 17.15 -5.41
CA GLN A 372 -13.06 16.09 -5.02
C GLN A 372 -12.78 15.49 -3.63
N ALA A 373 -11.52 15.43 -3.21
CA ALA A 373 -11.11 14.69 -2.01
C ALA A 373 -11.09 15.53 -0.72
N ILE A 374 -11.19 16.86 -0.80
CA ILE A 374 -11.19 17.72 0.38
C ILE A 374 -12.64 18.10 0.72
N GLY A 375 -13.39 17.12 1.21
CA GLY A 375 -14.64 17.37 1.91
C GLY A 375 -14.38 17.76 3.38
N ASP A 376 -15.43 18.16 4.10
CA ASP A 376 -15.39 18.51 5.53
C ASP A 376 -14.82 17.41 6.45
N ASN A 377 -14.63 16.20 5.93
CA ASN A 377 -14.18 15.01 6.67
C ASN A 377 -12.67 14.88 6.79
N ALA A 378 -11.86 15.63 6.04
CA ALA A 378 -10.39 15.53 6.07
C ALA A 378 -9.73 16.59 6.96
N ALA A 379 -10.34 16.95 8.10
CA ALA A 379 -9.80 17.97 9.01
C ALA A 379 -8.93 17.37 10.10
N ILE A 380 -7.71 17.88 10.26
CA ILE A 380 -6.87 17.59 11.43
C ILE A 380 -7.53 18.21 12.65
N ARG A 381 -7.75 17.40 13.69
CA ARG A 381 -8.40 17.80 14.94
C ARG A 381 -7.50 17.51 16.13
N LEU A 382 -7.72 18.25 17.22
CA LEU A 382 -7.12 17.95 18.52
C LEU A 382 -7.84 16.75 19.14
N THR A 383 -7.06 15.84 19.73
CA THR A 383 -7.59 14.71 20.49
C THR A 383 -8.32 15.24 21.72
N ALA A 384 -9.58 14.87 21.89
CA ALA A 384 -10.35 15.26 23.06
C ALA A 384 -9.81 14.56 24.33
N ALA A 385 -10.05 15.13 25.50
CA ALA A 385 -9.52 14.61 26.76
C ALA A 385 -9.95 13.15 27.07
N GLY A 386 -11.08 12.71 26.50
CA GLY A 386 -11.57 11.32 26.59
C GLY A 386 -10.92 10.35 25.62
N ASP A 387 -10.39 10.85 24.50
CA ASP A 387 -9.94 10.07 23.34
C ASP A 387 -8.41 9.88 23.31
N HIS A 388 -7.70 10.30 24.36
CA HIS A 388 -6.27 10.05 24.49
C HIS A 388 -5.98 8.57 24.72
N THR A 389 -4.87 8.12 24.16
CA THR A 389 -4.38 6.74 24.35
C THR A 389 -4.14 6.49 25.85
N PRO A 390 -4.70 5.43 26.44
CA PRO A 390 -4.40 5.04 27.80
C PRO A 390 -2.91 4.87 28.02
N ILE A 391 -2.35 5.51 29.05
CA ILE A 391 -0.91 5.59 29.28
C ILE A 391 -0.22 4.23 29.31
N LEU A 392 -0.86 3.21 29.87
CA LEU A 392 -0.32 1.86 29.92
C LEU A 392 -0.25 1.25 28.51
N GLY A 393 -1.30 1.39 27.69
CA GLY A 393 -1.31 0.90 26.31
C GLY A 393 -0.26 1.61 25.45
N TRP A 394 -0.12 2.93 25.63
CA TRP A 394 0.90 3.71 24.95
C TRP A 394 2.31 3.23 25.34
N LEU A 395 2.58 3.05 26.63
CA LEU A 395 3.86 2.54 27.12
C LEU A 395 4.12 1.11 26.62
N LEU A 396 3.12 0.20 26.65
CA LEU A 396 3.27 -1.17 26.13
C LEU A 396 3.63 -1.18 24.65
N THR A 397 3.11 -0.24 23.88
CA THR A 397 3.40 -0.15 22.43
C THR A 397 4.77 0.46 22.15
N PHE A 398 5.09 1.57 22.83
CA PHE A 398 6.22 2.43 22.46
C PHE A 398 7.44 2.32 23.37
N TRP A 399 7.47 1.43 24.39
CA TRP A 399 8.65 1.28 25.24
C TRP A 399 9.96 1.06 24.46
N PRO A 400 9.99 0.27 23.33
CA PRO A 400 11.23 0.13 22.58
C PRO A 400 11.67 1.46 21.93
N VAL A 401 10.70 2.19 21.37
CA VAL A 401 10.94 3.49 20.72
C VAL A 401 11.41 4.52 21.75
N VAL A 402 10.72 4.63 22.88
CA VAL A 402 11.10 5.55 23.97
C VAL A 402 12.49 5.21 24.49
N GLY A 403 12.78 3.93 24.69
CA GLY A 403 14.11 3.48 25.09
C GLY A 403 15.20 3.87 24.09
N ILE A 404 14.97 3.69 22.77
CA ILE A 404 15.92 4.09 21.71
C ILE A 404 16.12 5.60 21.69
N LEU A 405 15.06 6.40 21.84
CA LEU A 405 15.14 7.87 21.93
C LEU A 405 16.01 8.32 23.12
N LEU A 406 15.77 7.76 24.30
CA LEU A 406 16.55 8.10 25.50
C LEU A 406 18.03 7.69 25.37
N LEU A 407 18.28 6.50 24.81
CA LEU A 407 19.64 6.01 24.58
C LEU A 407 20.42 6.88 23.56
N ALA A 408 19.72 7.46 22.57
CA ALA A 408 20.33 8.34 21.58
C ALA A 408 20.89 9.64 22.18
N LEU A 409 20.39 10.09 23.34
CA LEU A 409 20.93 11.23 24.07
C LEU A 409 22.37 10.98 24.61
N LEU A 410 22.78 9.71 24.68
CA LEU A 410 24.14 9.31 25.07
C LEU A 410 25.15 9.38 23.91
N GLU A 411 24.67 9.65 22.66
CA GLU A 411 25.54 9.79 21.50
C GLU A 411 26.34 11.09 21.58
N ARG A 412 27.67 10.96 21.50
CA ARG A 412 28.58 12.09 21.63
C ARG A 412 29.26 12.51 20.32
N GLU A 413 29.59 11.54 19.46
CA GLU A 413 30.34 11.80 18.23
C GLU A 413 29.46 12.46 17.16
N ARG A 414 28.20 12.02 17.05
CA ARG A 414 27.21 12.55 16.11
C ARG A 414 26.08 13.24 16.86
N ARG A 415 26.42 13.99 17.91
CA ARG A 415 25.46 14.61 18.84
C ARG A 415 24.41 15.45 18.13
N THR A 416 24.83 16.27 17.15
CA THR A 416 23.89 17.13 16.41
C THR A 416 22.85 16.32 15.64
N LEU A 417 23.27 15.25 14.93
CA LEU A 417 22.37 14.35 14.23
C LEU A 417 21.46 13.62 15.22
N ALA A 418 22.01 13.12 16.33
CA ALA A 418 21.24 12.45 17.36
C ALA A 418 20.15 13.35 17.95
N LEU A 419 20.50 14.56 18.35
CA LEU A 419 19.55 15.54 18.91
C LEU A 419 18.47 15.93 17.91
N TYR A 420 18.85 16.18 16.66
CA TYR A 420 17.89 16.46 15.59
C TYR A 420 16.87 15.29 15.45
N LEU A 421 17.36 14.06 15.32
CA LEU A 421 16.48 12.90 15.15
C LEU A 421 15.63 12.64 16.41
N VAL A 422 16.18 12.82 17.62
CA VAL A 422 15.42 12.71 18.87
C VAL A 422 14.28 13.73 18.91
N VAL A 423 14.55 14.98 18.56
CA VAL A 423 13.51 16.03 18.53
C VAL A 423 12.43 15.70 17.50
N VAL A 424 12.83 15.34 16.26
CA VAL A 424 11.88 14.99 15.20
C VAL A 424 10.96 13.85 15.63
N TRP A 425 11.52 12.77 16.14
CA TRP A 425 10.71 11.60 16.50
C TRP A 425 9.89 11.80 17.78
N ALA A 426 10.39 12.55 18.75
CA ALA A 426 9.63 12.93 19.93
C ALA A 426 8.44 13.82 19.56
N VAL A 427 8.65 14.81 18.68
CA VAL A 427 7.58 15.66 18.15
C VAL A 427 6.58 14.84 17.35
N ALA A 428 7.05 13.90 16.50
CA ALA A 428 6.17 13.03 15.74
C ALA A 428 5.26 12.16 16.64
N LEU A 429 5.83 11.56 17.70
CA LEU A 429 5.05 10.80 18.69
C LEU A 429 4.04 11.69 19.42
N ALA A 430 4.47 12.87 19.87
CA ALA A 430 3.57 13.83 20.52
C ALA A 430 2.45 14.26 19.55
N THR A 431 2.80 14.62 18.32
CA THR A 431 1.83 15.01 17.30
C THR A 431 0.79 13.90 17.07
N SER A 432 1.21 12.65 16.97
CA SER A 432 0.30 11.52 16.75
C SER A 432 -0.59 11.19 17.95
N GLU A 433 -0.28 11.72 19.14
CA GLU A 433 -1.12 11.57 20.33
C GLU A 433 -2.12 12.74 20.47
N PHE A 434 -1.68 13.96 20.18
CA PHE A 434 -2.49 15.16 20.38
C PHE A 434 -3.31 15.56 19.14
N LEU A 435 -2.94 15.06 17.96
CA LEU A 435 -3.63 15.34 16.71
C LEU A 435 -4.07 14.03 16.05
N TYR A 436 -5.19 14.09 15.36
CA TYR A 436 -5.64 13.04 14.46
C TYR A 436 -6.31 13.65 13.23
N ASN A 437 -6.30 12.91 12.13
CA ASN A 437 -7.13 13.25 10.98
C ASN A 437 -8.53 12.69 11.23
N HIS A 438 -9.53 13.58 11.27
CA HIS A 438 -10.91 13.15 11.42
C HIS A 438 -11.32 12.31 10.21
N ASP A 439 -11.76 11.10 10.50
CA ASP A 439 -12.22 10.13 9.52
C ASP A 439 -13.74 9.98 9.61
N ILE A 440 -14.31 9.29 8.62
CA ILE A 440 -15.73 8.94 8.63
C ILE A 440 -16.09 7.99 9.78
N TYR A 441 -15.11 7.33 10.37
CA TYR A 441 -15.29 6.50 11.53
C TYR A 441 -15.59 7.36 12.77
N GLY A 442 -16.63 6.99 13.51
CA GLY A 442 -17.00 7.62 14.78
C GLY A 442 -16.83 6.66 15.95
N GLY A 443 -17.15 7.13 17.16
CA GLY A 443 -17.10 6.31 18.37
C GLY A 443 -15.70 5.76 18.63
N PRO A 444 -15.56 4.43 18.88
CA PRO A 444 -14.27 3.81 19.18
C PRO A 444 -13.20 3.98 18.10
N TRP A 445 -13.59 4.22 16.87
CA TRP A 445 -12.69 4.27 15.70
C TRP A 445 -12.27 5.68 15.26
N VAL A 446 -12.59 6.70 16.05
CA VAL A 446 -12.34 8.12 15.69
C VAL A 446 -10.87 8.43 15.34
N ARG A 447 -9.90 7.69 15.91
CA ARG A 447 -8.47 7.82 15.65
C ARG A 447 -7.87 6.64 14.86
N PHE A 448 -8.69 5.68 14.44
CA PHE A 448 -8.28 4.40 13.87
C PHE A 448 -7.26 4.56 12.73
N ASN A 449 -7.61 5.27 11.69
CA ASN A 449 -6.71 5.47 10.53
C ASN A 449 -5.47 6.29 10.86
N SER A 450 -5.57 7.24 11.82
CA SER A 450 -4.43 8.04 12.22
C SER A 450 -3.39 7.18 12.94
N THR A 451 -3.79 6.38 13.91
CA THR A 451 -2.86 5.51 14.64
C THR A 451 -2.31 4.40 13.74
N LEU A 452 -3.17 3.77 12.92
CA LEU A 452 -2.78 2.73 11.97
C LEU A 452 -1.67 3.18 11.03
N LYS A 453 -1.78 4.40 10.46
CA LYS A 453 -0.88 4.89 9.42
C LYS A 453 0.32 5.65 9.96
N TRP A 454 0.20 6.31 11.12
CA TRP A 454 1.24 7.15 11.69
C TRP A 454 2.19 6.39 12.61
N TRP A 455 1.68 5.58 13.53
CA TRP A 455 2.49 4.93 14.55
C TRP A 455 3.49 3.93 13.98
N GLN A 456 3.07 3.12 13.01
CA GLN A 456 3.98 2.18 12.35
C GLN A 456 5.10 2.89 11.58
N TRP A 457 4.79 4.02 10.92
CA TRP A 457 5.77 4.80 10.17
C TRP A 457 6.78 5.44 11.12
N ILE A 458 6.32 6.05 12.23
CA ILE A 458 7.18 6.62 13.28
C ILE A 458 8.07 5.53 13.90
N TYR A 459 7.48 4.39 14.25
CA TYR A 459 8.22 3.26 14.83
C TYR A 459 9.35 2.78 13.90
N ALA A 460 9.04 2.53 12.64
CA ALA A 460 10.04 2.13 11.64
C ALA A 460 11.12 3.20 11.46
N GLY A 461 10.74 4.49 11.47
CA GLY A 461 11.67 5.60 11.37
C GLY A 461 12.66 5.68 12.53
N VAL A 462 12.17 5.51 13.77
CA VAL A 462 13.04 5.48 14.97
C VAL A 462 13.98 4.28 14.92
N VAL A 463 13.48 3.08 14.62
CA VAL A 463 14.30 1.87 14.50
C VAL A 463 15.37 2.05 13.43
N LEU A 464 14.99 2.54 12.24
CA LEU A 464 15.90 2.73 11.12
C LEU A 464 16.98 3.77 11.42
N THR A 465 16.62 4.92 11.95
CA THR A 465 17.55 6.06 12.11
C THR A 465 18.29 6.02 13.45
N LEU A 466 17.58 6.21 14.56
CA LEU A 466 18.19 6.22 15.89
C LEU A 466 18.67 4.84 16.34
N GLY A 467 17.95 3.77 15.99
CA GLY A 467 18.41 2.41 16.23
C GLY A 467 19.77 2.15 15.57
N SER A 468 19.93 2.55 14.31
CA SER A 468 21.20 2.44 13.57
C SER A 468 22.30 3.29 14.20
N LEU A 469 21.99 4.54 14.57
CA LEU A 469 22.93 5.45 15.19
C LEU A 469 23.43 4.89 16.53
N ASN A 470 22.53 4.43 17.39
CA ASN A 470 22.85 3.86 18.70
C ASN A 470 23.70 2.59 18.60
N LEU A 471 23.33 1.68 17.66
CA LEU A 471 24.12 0.46 17.42
C LEU A 471 25.53 0.79 16.90
N GLY A 472 25.67 1.91 16.17
CA GLY A 472 26.96 2.42 15.70
C GLY A 472 27.76 3.18 16.75
N SER A 473 27.15 3.59 17.85
CA SER A 473 27.76 4.42 18.89
C SER A 473 28.91 3.72 19.59
N ARG A 474 29.92 4.51 20.03
CA ARG A 474 30.97 4.05 20.96
C ARG A 474 30.45 3.82 22.37
N SER A 475 29.33 4.41 22.74
CA SER A 475 28.67 4.16 24.02
C SER A 475 28.16 2.73 24.09
N ARG A 476 28.76 1.91 24.96
CA ARG A 476 28.29 0.54 25.21
C ARG A 476 26.85 0.52 25.71
N VAL A 477 26.48 1.50 26.54
CA VAL A 477 25.10 1.64 27.07
C VAL A 477 24.12 1.89 25.93
N ALA A 478 24.42 2.80 24.99
CA ALA A 478 23.57 3.06 23.85
C ALA A 478 23.43 1.80 22.96
N ARG A 479 24.54 1.13 22.64
CA ARG A 479 24.54 -0.07 21.80
C ARG A 479 23.78 -1.22 22.41
N TYR A 480 24.17 -1.65 23.63
CA TYR A 480 23.56 -2.83 24.27
C TYR A 480 22.14 -2.53 24.76
N GLY A 481 21.86 -1.31 25.19
CA GLY A 481 20.51 -0.88 25.51
C GLY A 481 19.59 -0.95 24.30
N THR A 482 20.05 -0.52 23.11
CA THR A 482 19.27 -0.65 21.86
C THR A 482 19.03 -2.12 21.48
N LEU A 483 20.01 -3.01 21.70
CA LEU A 483 19.77 -4.46 21.54
C LEU A 483 18.69 -4.97 22.49
N LEU A 484 18.71 -4.52 23.73
CA LEU A 484 17.68 -4.89 24.72
C LEU A 484 16.29 -4.39 24.32
N MET A 485 16.20 -3.24 23.63
CA MET A 485 14.93 -2.74 23.10
C MET A 485 14.44 -3.55 21.87
N LEU A 486 15.33 -3.95 20.96
CA LEU A 486 14.94 -4.54 19.68
C LEU A 486 14.79 -6.07 19.72
N LEU A 487 15.69 -6.78 20.40
CA LEU A 487 15.71 -8.26 20.36
C LEU A 487 14.43 -8.92 20.90
N PRO A 488 13.82 -8.46 22.00
CA PRO A 488 12.55 -9.03 22.44
C PRO A 488 11.43 -8.90 21.40
N CYS A 489 11.41 -7.81 20.62
CA CYS A 489 10.42 -7.60 19.57
C CYS A 489 10.53 -8.62 18.42
N LEU A 490 11.66 -9.33 18.29
CA LEU A 490 11.83 -10.42 17.33
C LEU A 490 11.04 -11.68 17.70
N SER A 491 10.47 -11.79 18.92
CA SER A 491 9.52 -12.85 19.28
C SER A 491 8.36 -12.93 18.30
N PHE A 492 7.96 -11.80 17.71
CA PHE A 492 6.90 -11.74 16.70
C PHE A 492 7.21 -12.57 15.46
N ALA A 493 8.48 -12.72 15.07
CA ALA A 493 8.87 -13.59 13.96
C ALA A 493 8.48 -15.06 14.22
N TYR A 494 8.61 -15.50 15.48
CA TYR A 494 8.19 -16.85 15.87
C TYR A 494 6.66 -16.98 15.78
N ASP A 495 5.93 -16.00 16.28
CA ASP A 495 4.46 -16.01 16.30
C ASP A 495 3.88 -15.96 14.88
N LEU A 496 4.41 -15.09 14.02
CA LEU A 496 4.09 -15.07 12.59
C LEU A 496 4.39 -16.43 11.92
N GLY A 497 5.59 -16.96 12.15
CA GLY A 497 5.99 -18.25 11.58
C GLY A 497 5.04 -19.36 12.02
N ARG A 498 4.72 -19.43 13.31
CA ARG A 498 3.84 -20.44 13.88
C ARG A 498 2.42 -20.38 13.28
N GLN A 499 1.86 -19.18 13.15
CA GLN A 499 0.53 -18.99 12.59
C GLN A 499 0.50 -19.34 11.09
N TYR A 500 1.34 -18.69 10.29
CA TYR A 500 1.23 -18.76 8.84
C TYR A 500 1.88 -20.02 8.22
N ILE A 501 2.90 -20.61 8.86
CA ILE A 501 3.48 -21.89 8.37
C ILE A 501 2.46 -23.02 8.51
N GLY A 502 1.66 -23.01 9.57
CA GLY A 502 0.59 -23.99 9.81
C GLY A 502 -0.65 -23.83 8.93
N MET A 503 -0.84 -22.66 8.33
CA MET A 503 -2.00 -22.41 7.46
C MET A 503 -1.96 -23.23 6.18
N ARG A 504 -3.14 -23.68 5.73
CA ARG A 504 -3.28 -24.39 4.46
C ARG A 504 -3.03 -23.47 3.28
N LYS A 505 -2.15 -23.90 2.35
CA LYS A 505 -1.71 -23.12 1.18
C LYS A 505 -2.36 -23.68 -0.09
N GLU A 506 -3.69 -23.57 -0.18
CA GLU A 506 -4.46 -24.19 -1.28
C GLU A 506 -4.11 -23.62 -2.66
N ASP A 507 -3.85 -22.30 -2.73
CA ASP A 507 -3.66 -21.58 -4.00
C ASP A 507 -2.18 -21.18 -4.23
N MET A 508 -1.26 -21.87 -3.56
CA MET A 508 0.17 -21.58 -3.61
C MET A 508 0.69 -21.48 -5.06
N GLY A 509 1.36 -20.37 -5.36
CA GLY A 509 1.96 -20.10 -6.67
C GLY A 509 1.00 -19.57 -7.74
N GLN A 510 -0.28 -19.40 -7.43
CA GLN A 510 -1.26 -18.86 -8.37
C GLN A 510 -1.31 -17.32 -8.33
N LEU A 511 -0.21 -16.69 -8.75
CA LEU A 511 0.00 -15.23 -8.67
C LEU A 511 -0.92 -14.40 -9.59
N SER A 512 -2.01 -14.97 -10.12
CA SER A 512 -3.10 -14.19 -10.72
C SER A 512 -3.93 -13.44 -9.68
N GLY A 513 -3.88 -13.91 -8.44
CA GLY A 513 -4.68 -13.39 -7.33
C GLY A 513 -6.13 -13.83 -7.31
N ALA A 514 -6.61 -14.46 -8.40
CA ALA A 514 -8.01 -14.82 -8.61
C ALA A 514 -8.32 -16.29 -8.29
N ALA A 515 -7.37 -17.07 -7.81
CA ALA A 515 -7.55 -18.52 -7.65
C ALA A 515 -8.72 -18.88 -6.73
N TRP A 516 -8.92 -18.12 -5.68
CA TRP A 516 -9.99 -18.33 -4.71
C TRP A 516 -11.39 -18.23 -5.32
N ILE A 517 -11.60 -17.32 -6.27
CA ILE A 517 -12.89 -17.15 -6.96
C ILE A 517 -13.02 -18.12 -8.15
N GLN A 518 -11.90 -18.52 -8.75
CA GLN A 518 -11.86 -19.43 -9.89
C GLN A 518 -12.02 -20.92 -9.50
N LYS A 519 -12.11 -21.24 -8.20
CA LYS A 519 -12.48 -22.58 -7.72
C LYS A 519 -13.88 -22.98 -8.17
N ASP A 520 -14.80 -22.02 -8.26
CA ASP A 520 -16.09 -22.21 -8.91
C ASP A 520 -15.90 -22.14 -10.43
N ILE A 521 -16.12 -23.27 -11.09
CA ILE A 521 -15.91 -23.41 -12.54
C ILE A 521 -16.86 -22.52 -13.35
N VAL A 522 -18.07 -22.25 -12.85
CA VAL A 522 -19.04 -21.37 -13.52
C VAL A 522 -18.53 -19.92 -13.47
N ILE A 523 -18.08 -19.49 -12.30
CA ILE A 523 -17.50 -18.16 -12.11
C ILE A 523 -16.21 -18.00 -12.93
N ALA A 524 -15.35 -19.03 -12.96
CA ALA A 524 -14.13 -19.01 -13.76
C ALA A 524 -14.44 -18.82 -15.26
N ASN A 525 -15.42 -19.58 -15.78
CA ASN A 525 -15.87 -19.48 -17.17
C ASN A 525 -16.48 -18.12 -17.47
N MET A 526 -17.28 -17.57 -16.54
CA MET A 526 -17.88 -16.24 -16.67
C MET A 526 -16.80 -15.14 -16.73
N ILE A 527 -15.81 -15.17 -15.85
CA ILE A 527 -14.68 -14.23 -15.86
C ILE A 527 -13.93 -14.31 -17.19
N MET A 528 -13.65 -15.52 -17.67
CA MET A 528 -12.92 -15.74 -18.91
C MET A 528 -13.69 -15.22 -20.13
N ASP A 529 -14.99 -15.52 -20.23
CA ASP A 529 -15.84 -15.06 -21.32
C ASP A 529 -15.99 -13.53 -21.29
N LEU A 530 -16.34 -12.94 -20.16
CA LEU A 530 -16.45 -11.49 -20.01
C LEU A 530 -15.13 -10.76 -20.33
N SER A 531 -13.98 -11.32 -19.93
CA SER A 531 -12.67 -10.72 -20.22
C SER A 531 -12.41 -10.58 -21.72
N SER A 532 -12.95 -11.48 -22.53
CA SER A 532 -12.83 -11.48 -24.00
C SER A 532 -13.80 -10.51 -24.69
N ARG A 533 -14.86 -10.07 -23.99
CA ARG A 533 -15.90 -9.20 -24.53
C ARG A 533 -15.45 -7.73 -24.56
N PRO A 534 -16.07 -6.89 -25.38
CA PRO A 534 -15.81 -5.45 -25.38
C PRO A 534 -15.99 -4.81 -24.01
N ASP A 535 -15.31 -3.68 -23.77
CA ASP A 535 -15.49 -2.92 -22.54
C ASP A 535 -16.93 -2.40 -22.37
N GLY A 536 -17.36 -2.29 -21.13
CA GLY A 536 -18.69 -1.78 -20.80
C GLY A 536 -18.94 -1.76 -19.31
N VAL A 537 -19.95 -0.98 -18.93
CA VAL A 537 -20.42 -0.91 -17.54
C VAL A 537 -21.15 -2.21 -17.18
N THR A 538 -20.83 -2.73 -16.03
CA THR A 538 -21.34 -4.00 -15.50
C THR A 538 -22.05 -3.74 -14.18
N ILE A 539 -23.13 -4.47 -13.92
CA ILE A 539 -23.72 -4.58 -12.60
C ILE A 539 -23.62 -6.00 -12.07
N GLU A 540 -23.38 -6.13 -10.78
CA GLU A 540 -23.23 -7.38 -10.04
C GLU A 540 -23.95 -7.24 -8.70
N SER A 541 -24.71 -8.27 -8.27
CA SER A 541 -25.48 -8.26 -7.03
C SER A 541 -24.61 -8.44 -5.78
N GLY A 542 -25.21 -8.33 -4.60
CA GLY A 542 -24.58 -8.66 -3.33
C GLY A 542 -23.75 -7.54 -2.72
N LEU A 543 -23.92 -6.31 -3.19
CA LEU A 543 -23.27 -5.14 -2.59
C LEU A 543 -23.96 -4.74 -1.29
N VAL A 544 -23.20 -4.48 -0.26
CA VAL A 544 -23.68 -3.94 1.03
C VAL A 544 -22.90 -2.69 1.42
N MET A 545 -23.56 -1.78 2.14
CA MET A 545 -22.93 -0.52 2.58
C MET A 545 -21.69 -0.76 3.45
N ALA A 546 -21.75 -1.74 4.32
CA ALA A 546 -20.69 -2.05 5.29
C ALA A 546 -19.53 -2.88 4.70
N ASN A 547 -19.47 -3.02 3.43
CA ASN A 547 -18.25 -3.38 2.74
C ASN A 547 -17.76 -4.77 2.66
N THR A 548 -18.44 -5.75 2.78
CA THR A 548 -17.84 -7.08 2.77
C THR A 548 -17.86 -7.74 1.42
N GLU A 549 -18.65 -7.23 0.48
CA GLU A 549 -18.72 -7.80 -0.86
C GLU A 549 -18.55 -6.72 -1.92
N SER A 550 -17.54 -6.87 -2.73
CA SER A 550 -17.31 -6.07 -3.93
C SER A 550 -17.63 -6.89 -5.17
N PRO A 551 -17.84 -6.27 -6.34
CA PRO A 551 -18.08 -6.97 -7.57
C PRO A 551 -16.82 -7.67 -8.08
N ALA A 552 -16.49 -8.82 -7.49
CA ALA A 552 -15.27 -9.56 -7.78
C ALA A 552 -15.23 -10.11 -9.21
N VAL A 553 -16.35 -10.63 -9.72
CA VAL A 553 -16.43 -11.14 -11.10
C VAL A 553 -16.19 -10.00 -12.09
N THR A 554 -16.82 -8.87 -11.88
CA THR A 554 -16.63 -7.66 -12.68
C THR A 554 -15.18 -7.21 -12.66
N LEU A 555 -14.56 -7.14 -11.47
CA LEU A 555 -13.17 -6.71 -11.30
C LEU A 555 -12.18 -7.63 -11.99
N PHE A 556 -12.26 -8.94 -11.74
CA PHE A 556 -11.33 -9.90 -12.34
C PHE A 556 -11.55 -10.11 -13.84
N SER A 557 -12.73 -9.77 -14.36
CA SER A 557 -12.96 -9.67 -15.81
C SER A 557 -12.47 -8.37 -16.44
N GLY A 558 -11.95 -7.44 -15.63
CA GLY A 558 -11.45 -6.14 -16.08
C GLY A 558 -12.55 -5.19 -16.57
N LYS A 559 -13.80 -5.39 -16.17
CA LYS A 559 -14.93 -4.52 -16.53
C LYS A 559 -15.14 -3.41 -15.50
N GLN A 560 -15.83 -2.36 -15.91
CA GLN A 560 -16.20 -1.25 -15.05
C GLN A 560 -17.52 -1.56 -14.32
N SER A 561 -17.57 -1.35 -13.01
CA SER A 561 -18.81 -1.46 -12.25
C SER A 561 -19.63 -0.18 -12.31
N LEU A 562 -20.97 -0.29 -12.37
CA LEU A 562 -21.85 0.85 -12.12
C LEU A 562 -21.66 1.39 -10.69
N LEU A 563 -21.57 0.48 -9.73
CA LEU A 563 -21.15 0.71 -8.35
C LEU A 563 -20.35 -0.49 -7.87
N GLY A 564 -19.14 -0.24 -7.39
CA GLY A 564 -18.26 -1.25 -6.81
C GLY A 564 -18.36 -1.30 -5.30
N TRP A 565 -17.35 -0.85 -4.60
CA TRP A 565 -17.28 -0.87 -3.13
C TRP A 565 -17.97 0.37 -2.53
N PRO A 566 -19.26 0.31 -2.15
CA PRO A 566 -20.05 1.52 -1.81
C PRO A 566 -19.43 2.36 -0.71
N TRP A 567 -18.93 1.71 0.34
CA TRP A 567 -18.32 2.40 1.46
C TRP A 567 -17.05 3.19 1.08
N LEU A 568 -16.15 2.58 0.32
CA LEU A 568 -14.92 3.26 -0.10
C LEU A 568 -15.21 4.43 -1.04
N GLU A 569 -16.13 4.23 -2.00
CA GLU A 569 -16.53 5.30 -2.94
C GLU A 569 -17.12 6.50 -2.19
N ALA A 570 -18.00 6.25 -1.23
CA ALA A 570 -18.57 7.28 -0.42
C ALA A 570 -17.52 8.01 0.43
N THR A 571 -16.59 7.26 1.02
CA THR A 571 -15.50 7.80 1.83
C THR A 571 -14.57 8.69 1.01
N TRP A 572 -14.15 8.21 -0.15
CA TRP A 572 -13.18 8.94 -0.99
C TRP A 572 -13.77 10.17 -1.67
N ARG A 573 -15.10 10.18 -1.91
CA ARG A 573 -15.80 11.28 -2.58
C ARG A 573 -16.55 12.23 -1.66
N GLY A 574 -16.44 12.00 -0.34
CA GLY A 574 -16.99 12.90 0.68
C GLY A 574 -18.51 12.87 0.82
N GLY A 575 -19.19 11.83 0.32
CA GLY A 575 -20.64 11.75 0.45
C GLY A 575 -21.25 10.42 0.06
N PHE A 576 -22.40 10.11 0.68
CA PHE A 576 -23.11 8.85 0.51
C PHE A 576 -24.35 8.93 -0.40
N ILE A 577 -24.81 10.15 -0.76
CA ILE A 577 -26.13 10.35 -1.39
C ILE A 577 -26.23 9.58 -2.71
N ASP A 578 -25.34 9.83 -3.66
CA ASP A 578 -25.36 9.19 -4.98
C ASP A 578 -25.04 7.69 -4.88
N VAL A 579 -24.11 7.31 -4.00
CA VAL A 579 -23.75 5.92 -3.73
C VAL A 579 -24.93 5.16 -3.18
N ASN A 580 -25.64 5.71 -2.18
CA ASN A 580 -26.83 5.11 -1.58
C ASN A 580 -27.97 4.97 -2.58
N GLN A 581 -28.18 5.97 -3.43
CA GLN A 581 -29.21 5.93 -4.46
C GLN A 581 -28.92 4.83 -5.48
N ARG A 582 -27.69 4.72 -5.99
CA ARG A 582 -27.29 3.65 -6.91
C ARG A 582 -27.41 2.28 -6.27
N LEU A 583 -26.98 2.13 -5.02
CA LEU A 583 -27.08 0.89 -4.28
C LEU A 583 -28.56 0.46 -4.12
N ALA A 584 -29.42 1.38 -3.73
CA ALA A 584 -30.85 1.11 -3.59
C ALA A 584 -31.48 0.70 -4.92
N GLN A 585 -31.16 1.38 -6.03
CA GLN A 585 -31.66 1.04 -7.37
C GLN A 585 -31.14 -0.33 -7.84
N MET A 586 -29.87 -0.67 -7.60
CA MET A 586 -29.32 -1.99 -7.91
C MET A 586 -30.03 -3.09 -7.11
N ASN A 587 -30.26 -2.88 -5.83
CA ASN A 587 -31.00 -3.83 -4.99
C ASN A 587 -32.47 -3.99 -5.45
N GLN A 588 -33.13 -2.90 -5.84
CA GLN A 588 -34.47 -2.97 -6.45
C GLN A 588 -34.48 -3.70 -7.79
N PHE A 589 -33.44 -3.51 -8.61
CA PHE A 589 -33.28 -4.25 -9.87
C PHE A 589 -33.20 -5.76 -9.63
N TYR A 590 -32.28 -6.22 -8.77
CA TYR A 590 -32.08 -7.65 -8.50
C TYR A 590 -33.23 -8.29 -7.71
N SER A 591 -34.02 -7.51 -6.99
CA SER A 591 -35.25 -7.97 -6.34
C SER A 591 -36.51 -7.88 -7.24
N ASN A 592 -36.33 -7.47 -8.49
CA ASN A 592 -37.41 -7.23 -9.46
C ASN A 592 -38.47 -6.22 -8.97
N ALA A 593 -38.05 -5.24 -8.15
CA ALA A 593 -38.88 -4.19 -7.60
C ALA A 593 -38.71 -2.84 -8.32
N LEU A 594 -37.79 -2.75 -9.30
CA LEU A 594 -37.57 -1.53 -10.05
C LEU A 594 -38.67 -1.35 -11.10
N PRO A 595 -39.38 -0.22 -11.17
CA PRO A 595 -40.53 -0.03 -12.07
C PRO A 595 -40.20 -0.14 -13.56
N ASP A 596 -39.02 0.36 -13.98
CA ASP A 596 -38.54 0.30 -15.37
C ASP A 596 -37.07 -0.15 -15.40
N PRO A 597 -36.80 -1.48 -15.26
CA PRO A 597 -35.44 -1.98 -15.25
C PRO A 597 -34.72 -1.79 -16.59
N LEU A 598 -35.41 -1.87 -17.73
CA LEU A 598 -34.81 -1.64 -19.03
C LEU A 598 -34.38 -0.20 -19.24
N GLY A 599 -35.26 0.76 -18.96
CA GLY A 599 -34.95 2.18 -19.06
C GLY A 599 -33.82 2.58 -18.13
N TRP A 600 -33.80 2.03 -16.91
CA TRP A 600 -32.72 2.28 -15.94
C TRP A 600 -31.36 1.74 -16.42
N LEU A 601 -31.30 0.54 -16.97
CA LEU A 601 -30.07 -0.03 -17.53
C LEU A 601 -29.54 0.81 -18.70
N LEU A 602 -30.42 1.25 -19.59
CA LEU A 602 -30.05 2.07 -20.74
C LEU A 602 -29.57 3.47 -20.31
N HIS A 603 -30.25 4.10 -19.34
CA HIS A 603 -29.89 5.40 -18.79
C HIS A 603 -28.48 5.36 -18.16
N ASN A 604 -28.16 4.30 -17.42
CA ASN A 604 -26.86 4.12 -16.80
C ASN A 604 -25.80 3.51 -17.74
N ASN A 605 -26.11 3.37 -19.02
CA ASN A 605 -25.23 2.79 -20.04
C ASN A 605 -24.68 1.40 -19.64
N VAL A 606 -25.45 0.63 -18.89
CA VAL A 606 -25.08 -0.73 -18.49
C VAL A 606 -24.99 -1.62 -19.73
N ARG A 607 -23.86 -2.31 -19.91
CA ARG A 607 -23.67 -3.28 -20.99
C ARG A 607 -23.88 -4.71 -20.53
N TYR A 608 -23.42 -5.03 -19.32
CA TYR A 608 -23.47 -6.38 -18.76
C TYR A 608 -24.22 -6.41 -17.44
N VAL A 609 -25.15 -7.35 -17.31
CA VAL A 609 -25.88 -7.63 -16.08
C VAL A 609 -25.53 -9.04 -15.65
N LEU A 610 -24.82 -9.20 -14.54
CA LEU A 610 -24.41 -10.51 -14.05
C LEU A 610 -25.53 -11.15 -13.22
N TRP A 611 -25.71 -12.46 -13.39
CA TRP A 611 -26.60 -13.28 -12.57
C TRP A 611 -25.77 -14.44 -12.02
N LEU A 612 -25.48 -14.37 -10.73
CA LEU A 612 -24.55 -15.24 -10.05
C LEU A 612 -25.28 -16.38 -9.30
N PRO A 613 -24.58 -17.42 -8.82
CA PRO A 613 -25.19 -18.48 -8.02
C PRO A 613 -26.04 -17.97 -6.86
N ARG A 614 -25.59 -16.90 -6.20
CA ARG A 614 -26.32 -16.25 -5.11
C ARG A 614 -27.64 -15.58 -5.52
N ASP A 615 -27.78 -15.21 -6.78
CA ASP A 615 -29.01 -14.58 -7.31
C ASP A 615 -30.06 -15.63 -7.66
N ASN A 616 -29.64 -16.88 -7.77
CA ASN A 616 -30.46 -17.98 -8.28
C ASN A 616 -31.31 -18.67 -7.21
N VAL A 617 -31.45 -18.09 -6.03
CA VAL A 617 -32.22 -18.67 -4.91
C VAL A 617 -33.69 -18.80 -5.22
N ASP A 618 -34.21 -17.97 -6.14
CA ASP A 618 -35.61 -17.98 -6.55
C ASP A 618 -35.77 -17.65 -8.05
N HIS A 619 -35.40 -18.64 -8.87
CA HIS A 619 -35.37 -18.50 -10.34
C HIS A 619 -36.68 -18.02 -10.94
N ASN A 620 -37.82 -18.64 -10.56
CA ASN A 620 -39.10 -18.36 -11.18
C ASN A 620 -39.66 -16.98 -10.82
N SER A 621 -39.41 -16.50 -9.63
CA SER A 621 -39.94 -15.22 -9.16
C SER A 621 -39.05 -14.04 -9.51
N ARG A 622 -37.76 -14.26 -9.76
CA ARG A 622 -36.80 -13.16 -10.01
C ARG A 622 -36.24 -13.19 -11.42
N PHE A 623 -35.63 -14.29 -11.85
CA PHE A 623 -34.96 -14.39 -13.14
C PHE A 623 -35.91 -14.23 -14.31
N LEU A 624 -36.99 -15.04 -14.38
CA LEU A 624 -37.90 -15.04 -15.52
C LEU A 624 -38.60 -13.68 -15.72
N PRO A 625 -39.18 -13.05 -14.68
CA PRO A 625 -39.78 -11.73 -14.83
C PRO A 625 -38.79 -10.67 -15.28
N LEU A 626 -37.56 -10.66 -14.72
CA LEU A 626 -36.53 -9.72 -15.10
C LEU A 626 -36.09 -9.94 -16.55
N ASN A 627 -35.83 -11.18 -16.95
CA ASN A 627 -35.49 -11.52 -18.32
C ASN A 627 -36.58 -11.05 -19.32
N ASP A 628 -37.85 -11.22 -18.99
CA ASP A 628 -38.97 -10.78 -19.85
C ASP A 628 -38.98 -9.25 -20.02
N GLN A 629 -38.61 -8.50 -19.01
CA GLN A 629 -38.55 -7.04 -19.04
C GLN A 629 -37.38 -6.50 -19.86
N ILE A 630 -36.21 -7.17 -19.86
CA ILE A 630 -35.00 -6.66 -20.50
C ILE A 630 -34.64 -7.33 -21.82
N LYS A 631 -35.18 -8.49 -22.15
CA LYS A 631 -34.87 -9.29 -23.37
C LYS A 631 -35.00 -8.55 -24.70
N ALA A 632 -35.77 -7.45 -24.74
CA ALA A 632 -35.90 -6.61 -25.93
C ALA A 632 -34.58 -5.96 -26.38
N ARG A 633 -33.67 -5.73 -25.45
CA ARG A 633 -32.39 -5.05 -25.68
C ARG A 633 -31.20 -5.80 -25.09
N TYR A 634 -31.39 -6.89 -24.38
CA TYR A 634 -30.34 -7.68 -23.74
C TYR A 634 -30.43 -9.14 -24.13
N PHE A 635 -29.30 -9.73 -24.53
CA PHE A 635 -29.18 -11.13 -24.87
C PHE A 635 -28.59 -11.91 -23.70
N TRP A 636 -29.18 -13.05 -23.37
CA TRP A 636 -28.70 -13.91 -22.28
C TRP A 636 -27.57 -14.83 -22.74
N HIS A 637 -26.44 -14.74 -22.05
CA HIS A 637 -25.32 -15.66 -22.17
C HIS A 637 -25.30 -16.59 -20.97
N HIS A 638 -25.52 -17.86 -21.20
CA HIS A 638 -25.47 -18.89 -20.17
C HIS A 638 -24.02 -19.32 -19.91
N CYS A 639 -23.61 -19.37 -18.64
CA CYS A 639 -22.32 -19.89 -18.22
C CYS A 639 -22.49 -21.29 -17.64
N TYR A 640 -21.86 -22.27 -18.29
CA TYR A 640 -22.00 -23.68 -17.94
C TYR A 640 -21.10 -24.04 -16.74
N GLY A 641 -21.70 -24.76 -15.77
CA GLY A 641 -21.05 -25.57 -14.75
C GLY A 641 -21.39 -27.04 -14.92
N ASN A 642 -21.01 -27.86 -13.96
CA ASN A 642 -21.32 -29.29 -13.95
C ASN A 642 -22.80 -29.57 -13.68
N ASP A 643 -23.57 -28.61 -13.20
CA ASP A 643 -24.98 -28.68 -12.93
C ASP A 643 -25.81 -28.10 -14.08
N ARG A 644 -26.99 -28.70 -14.32
CA ARG A 644 -27.93 -28.26 -15.36
C ARG A 644 -28.71 -26.99 -14.97
N ASP A 645 -28.17 -26.15 -14.11
CA ASP A 645 -28.83 -24.92 -13.73
C ASP A 645 -28.63 -23.85 -14.81
N PHE A 646 -29.69 -23.66 -15.60
CA PHE A 646 -29.70 -22.79 -16.79
C PHE A 646 -29.74 -21.29 -16.47
N SER A 647 -29.69 -20.89 -15.21
CA SER A 647 -29.90 -19.49 -14.81
C SER A 647 -28.66 -18.76 -14.32
N ILE A 648 -27.48 -19.34 -14.44
CA ILE A 648 -26.24 -18.63 -14.09
C ILE A 648 -25.57 -18.14 -15.37
N GLY A 649 -25.25 -16.84 -15.41
CA GLY A 649 -24.69 -16.22 -16.60
C GLY A 649 -24.77 -14.70 -16.55
N TYR A 650 -24.91 -14.09 -17.69
CA TYR A 650 -25.07 -12.64 -17.78
C TYR A 650 -25.87 -12.23 -19.00
N TRP A 651 -26.55 -11.09 -18.93
CA TRP A 651 -27.15 -10.45 -20.09
C TRP A 651 -26.15 -9.43 -20.67
N GLU A 652 -26.02 -9.43 -22.00
CA GLU A 652 -25.26 -8.43 -22.75
C GLU A 652 -26.20 -7.57 -23.59
N ARG A 653 -26.01 -6.25 -23.57
CA ARG A 653 -26.79 -5.30 -24.36
C ARG A 653 -26.53 -5.49 -25.86
N ILE A 654 -27.59 -5.55 -26.63
CA ILE A 654 -27.55 -5.58 -28.08
C ILE A 654 -27.47 -4.13 -28.60
N ASP A 655 -26.30 -3.74 -29.11
CA ASP A 655 -26.07 -2.38 -29.61
C ASP A 655 -26.67 -2.15 -31.01
N ARG A 656 -26.92 -3.21 -31.78
CA ARG A 656 -27.64 -3.17 -33.06
C ARG A 656 -28.76 -4.21 -33.02
N LEU A 657 -30.00 -3.76 -33.22
CA LEU A 657 -31.07 -4.68 -33.55
C LEU A 657 -30.71 -5.34 -34.86
N PRO A 658 -30.79 -6.68 -34.99
CA PRO A 658 -30.66 -7.33 -36.31
C PRO A 658 -31.66 -6.65 -37.24
N SER A 659 -31.16 -6.10 -38.34
CA SER A 659 -32.04 -5.61 -39.42
C SER A 659 -33.01 -6.75 -39.82
N LYS A 660 -34.31 -6.51 -39.65
CA LYS A 660 -35.35 -7.46 -40.09
C LYS A 660 -35.23 -7.72 -41.56
#